data_64d2948d2df3a750ea453bf83463fbeb
#
_entry.id   64d2948d2df3a750ea453bf83463fbeb
#
_cell.length_a   1.000
_cell.length_b   1.000
_cell.length_c   1.000
_cell.angle_alpha   90.00
_cell.angle_beta   90.00
_cell.angle_gamma   90.00
#
_symmetry.space_group_name_H-M   'P 1'
#
loop_
_entity.id
_entity.type
_entity.pdbx_description
1 polymer ?
#
loop_
_entity_poly.entity_id
_entity_poly.type
_entity_poly.pdbx_seq_one_letter_code
_entity_poly.pdbx_strand_id
1 'polypeptide(L)'
;AGDMLSTNDGYSFEIVEADSGCSGDLGGTAAQTLVDSGVVGVAGAACSGASMAANAVLSAAGIPQVSYASTSPALSDATAYPDFYRVVPSDAIQGDAMADMVAASGVTSPALVHMTNAYGSGLADSFESYWTAMGNSLCLKSGYEETSTDFSAAVQAVMDAGCDSAVLVSYSADGAMIIETMAVMGATIPTFGADGIAGESALNDYTNTAAANGVQVTYPRAASGGSGSFGTMCAADAVCGSGIYTLEAYDAVMMIGMAAMMEDGANMASHLNMVGTDYAGESGTLTFLDNGDVGGSGYDVCTFNYVPTYGDYYNCDMMWTAAGGLEAAPFMGATVKIGFLNDATGPIATYAAGFVAASQIALGIANTIGWNSMVQFEIVYADSGCSGDMGATAAQALVDAGVVGVVGAACSGASMAANAVLSAAGIPQVSYASTSPALSDATAYPDFFRVVPSDALQGQALSAVVQADAPADGTVGLVHMTNAYGSGLADAFTADFEAAGHTLCTTIGYEETMTDFSAAVQSMVDNGCTSAVLVSYAADGGMIIDEMNSQGWSGQVYGGDGIAEEGLGAEATSSVDGVIATKPAAASTGVVGAVFAGLCAQSADCAGGIYTAEAFDGVVLVALAAFAQMASPGATLSQVMMATGQGLAGASGDISFMANGDVPGAGYCVGDFTEDADGVSFDCNRSWDPANGMS
;
A
#
# COMPACT_ATOMS: atom_id res chain seq x y z
N ALA A 1 9.54 -34.12 -4.37
CA ALA A 1 8.60 -35.22 -4.14
C ALA A 1 9.26 -36.59 -4.33
N GLY A 2 9.87 -36.87 -5.49
CA GLY A 2 10.52 -38.16 -5.77
C GLY A 2 11.57 -38.55 -4.73
N ASP A 3 12.42 -37.63 -4.28
CA ASP A 3 13.43 -37.87 -3.24
C ASP A 3 12.79 -38.18 -1.89
N MET A 4 11.70 -37.48 -1.53
CA MET A 4 10.99 -37.70 -0.26
C MET A 4 10.29 -39.07 -0.25
N LEU A 5 9.70 -39.49 -1.37
CA LEU A 5 9.10 -40.83 -1.53
C LEU A 5 10.16 -41.93 -1.42
N SER A 6 11.36 -41.72 -2.01
CA SER A 6 12.44 -42.69 -2.01
C SER A 6 13.09 -42.96 -0.65
N THR A 7 12.82 -42.17 0.38
CA THR A 7 13.28 -42.39 1.76
C THR A 7 12.45 -43.39 2.55
N ASN A 8 11.33 -43.89 2.00
CA ASN A 8 10.36 -44.71 2.71
C ASN A 8 10.42 -46.17 2.28
N ASP A 9 10.57 -47.10 3.22
CA ASP A 9 10.31 -48.53 3.17
C ASP A 9 10.89 -49.38 1.99
N GLY A 10 12.01 -48.93 1.41
CA GLY A 10 12.74 -49.74 0.41
C GLY A 10 12.27 -49.52 -1.04
N TYR A 11 11.38 -48.59 -1.30
CA TYR A 11 11.03 -48.15 -2.65
C TYR A 11 12.01 -47.11 -3.16
N SER A 12 12.28 -47.12 -4.47
CA SER A 12 13.03 -46.09 -5.19
C SER A 12 12.14 -45.56 -6.32
N PHE A 13 11.96 -44.25 -6.37
CA PHE A 13 11.17 -43.59 -7.40
C PHE A 13 12.07 -42.78 -8.34
N GLU A 14 11.80 -42.94 -9.62
CA GLU A 14 12.44 -42.16 -10.70
C GLU A 14 11.38 -41.33 -11.40
N ILE A 15 11.65 -40.06 -11.65
CA ILE A 15 10.78 -39.16 -12.44
C ILE A 15 11.28 -39.22 -13.89
N VAL A 16 10.37 -39.60 -14.79
CA VAL A 16 10.60 -39.55 -16.24
C VAL A 16 9.84 -38.34 -16.78
N GLU A 17 10.56 -37.43 -17.39
CA GLU A 17 10.00 -36.18 -17.92
C GLU A 17 9.72 -36.28 -19.43
N ALA A 18 8.57 -35.69 -19.85
CA ALA A 18 8.22 -35.53 -21.25
C ALA A 18 7.51 -34.18 -21.44
N ASP A 19 7.89 -33.44 -22.49
CA ASP A 19 7.34 -32.13 -22.78
C ASP A 19 6.01 -32.24 -23.56
N SER A 20 4.94 -31.75 -22.95
CA SER A 20 3.62 -31.68 -23.57
C SER A 20 3.42 -30.44 -24.46
N GLY A 21 4.34 -29.48 -24.40
CA GLY A 21 4.31 -28.24 -25.21
C GLY A 21 2.99 -27.45 -25.08
N CYS A 22 2.21 -27.67 -24.00
CA CYS A 22 0.89 -27.09 -23.81
C CYS A 22 -0.10 -27.33 -24.97
N SER A 23 0.15 -28.35 -25.79
CA SER A 23 -0.65 -28.62 -26.99
C SER A 23 -1.16 -30.07 -27.04
N GLY A 24 -2.31 -30.32 -27.70
CA GLY A 24 -2.85 -31.65 -27.83
C GLY A 24 -1.91 -32.60 -28.59
N ASP A 25 -1.28 -32.13 -29.67
CA ASP A 25 -0.40 -32.97 -30.49
C ASP A 25 0.84 -33.42 -29.72
N LEU A 26 1.51 -32.50 -29.01
CA LEU A 26 2.68 -32.83 -28.20
C LEU A 26 2.27 -33.57 -26.91
N GLY A 27 1.13 -33.25 -26.30
CA GLY A 27 0.63 -33.94 -25.12
C GLY A 27 0.39 -35.44 -25.36
N GLY A 28 -0.20 -35.80 -26.51
CA GLY A 28 -0.37 -37.19 -26.91
C GLY A 28 0.97 -37.89 -27.19
N THR A 29 1.92 -37.19 -27.80
CA THR A 29 3.27 -37.70 -28.07
C THR A 29 4.08 -37.91 -26.80
N ALA A 30 4.02 -36.94 -25.86
CA ALA A 30 4.64 -37.03 -24.55
C ALA A 30 4.09 -38.22 -23.74
N ALA A 31 2.76 -38.38 -23.75
CA ALA A 31 2.11 -39.51 -23.11
C ALA A 31 2.57 -40.85 -23.63
N GLN A 32 2.71 -41.00 -24.99
CA GLN A 32 3.25 -42.22 -25.58
C GLN A 32 4.69 -42.50 -25.13
N THR A 33 5.52 -41.47 -25.03
CA THR A 33 6.90 -41.58 -24.54
C THR A 33 6.92 -42.08 -23.08
N LEU A 34 6.03 -41.59 -22.23
CA LEU A 34 5.90 -42.03 -20.84
C LEU A 34 5.37 -43.48 -20.75
N VAL A 35 4.42 -43.86 -21.57
CA VAL A 35 3.94 -45.27 -21.66
C VAL A 35 5.10 -46.20 -22.05
N ASP A 36 5.87 -45.83 -23.07
CA ASP A 36 7.02 -46.63 -23.55
C ASP A 36 8.14 -46.74 -22.50
N SER A 37 8.23 -45.75 -21.60
CA SER A 37 9.17 -45.74 -20.47
C SER A 37 8.69 -46.60 -19.27
N GLY A 38 7.45 -47.06 -19.29
CA GLY A 38 6.90 -47.97 -18.27
C GLY A 38 6.53 -47.26 -16.95
N VAL A 39 6.13 -46.00 -17.01
CA VAL A 39 5.68 -45.27 -15.82
C VAL A 39 4.39 -45.86 -15.24
N VAL A 40 4.20 -45.76 -13.93
CA VAL A 40 3.03 -46.29 -13.22
C VAL A 40 1.86 -45.31 -13.09
N GLY A 41 2.13 -44.04 -13.24
CA GLY A 41 1.19 -42.93 -13.22
C GLY A 41 1.84 -41.65 -13.79
N VAL A 42 1.04 -40.70 -14.22
CA VAL A 42 1.53 -39.45 -14.80
C VAL A 42 1.00 -38.23 -14.05
N ALA A 43 1.92 -37.39 -13.56
CA ALA A 43 1.61 -36.06 -13.03
C ALA A 43 1.61 -35.05 -14.19
N GLY A 44 0.49 -34.40 -14.47
CA GLY A 44 0.35 -33.44 -15.58
C GLY A 44 -0.70 -33.90 -16.60
N ALA A 45 -0.82 -33.20 -17.75
CA ALA A 45 -0.15 -31.98 -18.12
C ALA A 45 -0.75 -30.75 -17.39
N ALA A 46 -0.12 -29.58 -17.53
CA ALA A 46 -0.67 -28.35 -16.98
C ALA A 46 -1.86 -27.85 -17.83
N CYS A 47 -1.71 -27.83 -19.14
CA CYS A 47 -2.73 -27.31 -20.05
C CYS A 47 -3.82 -28.33 -20.37
N SER A 48 -5.08 -27.90 -20.29
CA SER A 48 -6.24 -28.79 -20.46
C SER A 48 -6.26 -29.55 -21.78
N GLY A 49 -5.94 -28.88 -22.90
CA GLY A 49 -5.87 -29.54 -24.22
C GLY A 49 -4.80 -30.63 -24.31
N ALA A 50 -3.64 -30.39 -23.70
CA ALA A 50 -2.56 -31.40 -23.61
C ALA A 50 -2.98 -32.58 -22.72
N SER A 51 -3.64 -32.33 -21.59
CA SER A 51 -4.16 -33.38 -20.70
C SER A 51 -5.22 -34.24 -21.36
N MET A 52 -6.13 -33.66 -22.14
CA MET A 52 -7.14 -34.40 -22.90
C MET A 52 -6.52 -35.40 -23.88
N ALA A 53 -5.51 -34.90 -24.67
CA ALA A 53 -4.80 -35.74 -25.63
C ALA A 53 -3.91 -36.80 -24.94
N ALA A 54 -3.25 -36.44 -23.86
CA ALA A 54 -2.46 -37.38 -23.05
C ALA A 54 -3.34 -38.47 -22.46
N ASN A 55 -4.51 -38.15 -21.90
CA ASN A 55 -5.43 -39.10 -21.31
C ASN A 55 -5.88 -40.17 -22.29
N ALA A 56 -6.14 -39.81 -23.57
CA ALA A 56 -6.52 -40.75 -24.59
C ALA A 56 -5.47 -41.86 -24.81
N VAL A 57 -4.19 -41.56 -24.60
CA VAL A 57 -3.06 -42.51 -24.70
C VAL A 57 -2.88 -43.28 -23.39
N LEU A 58 -2.86 -42.56 -22.27
CA LEU A 58 -2.58 -43.10 -20.94
C LEU A 58 -3.69 -44.07 -20.47
N SER A 59 -4.97 -43.68 -20.61
CA SER A 59 -6.09 -44.53 -20.22
C SER A 59 -6.17 -45.83 -21.04
N ALA A 60 -5.80 -45.79 -22.34
CA ALA A 60 -5.68 -46.99 -23.17
C ALA A 60 -4.57 -47.92 -22.71
N ALA A 61 -3.54 -47.42 -22.06
CA ALA A 61 -2.47 -48.19 -21.43
C ALA A 61 -2.76 -48.58 -19.98
N GLY A 62 -3.87 -48.14 -19.40
CA GLY A 62 -4.25 -48.37 -18.00
C GLY A 62 -3.39 -47.59 -17.00
N ILE A 63 -2.83 -46.45 -17.42
CA ILE A 63 -2.00 -45.56 -16.61
C ILE A 63 -2.83 -44.34 -16.21
N PRO A 64 -3.08 -44.11 -14.91
CA PRO A 64 -3.85 -42.96 -14.48
C PRO A 64 -3.03 -41.65 -14.61
N GLN A 65 -3.77 -40.57 -14.80
CA GLN A 65 -3.24 -39.22 -14.97
C GLN A 65 -3.76 -38.33 -13.85
N VAL A 66 -2.85 -37.59 -13.18
CA VAL A 66 -3.20 -36.61 -12.15
C VAL A 66 -2.70 -35.23 -12.61
N SER A 67 -3.58 -34.36 -13.07
CA SER A 67 -3.20 -33.00 -13.47
C SER A 67 -3.11 -32.08 -12.28
N TYR A 68 -2.09 -31.22 -12.30
CA TYR A 68 -1.86 -30.21 -11.29
C TYR A 68 -2.35 -28.81 -11.70
N ALA A 69 -2.83 -28.62 -12.96
CA ALA A 69 -3.26 -27.29 -13.43
C ALA A 69 -4.34 -27.33 -14.54
N SER A 70 -4.80 -28.50 -15.00
CA SER A 70 -5.82 -28.59 -16.03
C SER A 70 -7.21 -28.42 -15.45
N THR A 71 -7.83 -27.28 -15.71
CA THR A 71 -9.08 -26.85 -15.07
C THR A 71 -10.33 -27.00 -15.93
N SER A 72 -10.20 -27.21 -17.26
CA SER A 72 -11.36 -27.28 -18.17
C SER A 72 -12.50 -28.18 -17.66
N PRO A 73 -13.77 -27.69 -17.69
CA PRO A 73 -14.93 -28.48 -17.26
C PRO A 73 -15.14 -29.76 -18.07
N ALA A 74 -14.66 -29.80 -19.30
CA ALA A 74 -14.78 -31.00 -20.16
C ALA A 74 -14.07 -32.23 -19.56
N LEU A 75 -12.98 -32.00 -18.81
CA LEU A 75 -12.23 -33.08 -18.12
C LEU A 75 -13.00 -33.75 -16.99
N SER A 76 -14.11 -33.16 -16.53
CA SER A 76 -15.01 -33.77 -15.52
C SER A 76 -15.85 -34.92 -16.08
N ASP A 77 -15.84 -35.16 -17.39
CA ASP A 77 -16.52 -36.33 -18.00
C ASP A 77 -15.64 -37.58 -17.91
N ALA A 78 -15.80 -38.35 -16.82
CA ALA A 78 -15.07 -39.59 -16.59
C ALA A 78 -15.31 -40.68 -17.66
N THR A 79 -16.32 -40.55 -18.52
CA THR A 79 -16.52 -41.41 -19.65
C THR A 79 -15.62 -41.06 -20.82
N ALA A 80 -15.46 -39.77 -21.06
CA ALA A 80 -14.58 -39.25 -22.12
C ALA A 80 -13.10 -39.30 -21.69
N TYR A 81 -12.82 -39.10 -20.41
CA TYR A 81 -11.47 -39.07 -19.83
C TYR A 81 -11.34 -40.05 -18.65
N PRO A 82 -11.26 -41.37 -18.92
CA PRO A 82 -11.15 -42.39 -17.86
C PRO A 82 -9.84 -42.26 -17.10
N ASP A 83 -9.88 -42.55 -15.78
CA ASP A 83 -8.72 -42.52 -14.89
C ASP A 83 -7.95 -41.16 -14.92
N PHE A 84 -8.66 -40.08 -15.24
CA PHE A 84 -8.20 -38.71 -15.12
C PHE A 84 -8.56 -38.16 -13.74
N TYR A 85 -7.59 -37.59 -13.08
CA TYR A 85 -7.71 -36.93 -11.78
C TYR A 85 -7.09 -35.54 -11.87
N ARG A 86 -7.51 -34.63 -11.01
CA ARG A 86 -6.85 -33.32 -10.85
C ARG A 86 -6.86 -32.87 -9.40
N VAL A 87 -5.81 -32.19 -9.01
CA VAL A 87 -5.65 -31.58 -7.68
C VAL A 87 -5.99 -30.09 -7.67
N VAL A 88 -6.54 -29.59 -8.76
CA VAL A 88 -7.10 -28.23 -8.92
C VAL A 88 -8.59 -28.31 -9.17
N PRO A 89 -9.39 -27.33 -8.71
CA PRO A 89 -10.82 -27.30 -8.97
C PRO A 89 -11.13 -27.09 -10.46
N SER A 90 -12.34 -27.49 -10.85
CA SER A 90 -12.85 -27.26 -12.21
C SER A 90 -13.19 -25.80 -12.45
N ASP A 91 -12.97 -25.32 -13.68
CA ASP A 91 -13.42 -23.99 -14.16
C ASP A 91 -14.94 -23.79 -14.07
N ALA A 92 -15.71 -24.86 -13.90
CA ALA A 92 -17.13 -24.74 -13.59
C ALA A 92 -17.35 -24.00 -12.26
N ILE A 93 -16.42 -24.13 -11.30
CA ILE A 93 -16.44 -23.42 -10.01
C ILE A 93 -15.78 -22.03 -10.17
N GLN A 94 -14.72 -21.92 -10.97
CA GLN A 94 -14.04 -20.66 -11.18
C GLN A 94 -14.91 -19.63 -11.91
N GLY A 95 -15.72 -20.08 -12.86
CA GLY A 95 -16.66 -19.21 -13.56
C GLY A 95 -17.65 -18.51 -12.63
N ASP A 96 -18.10 -19.21 -11.56
CA ASP A 96 -18.94 -18.64 -10.50
C ASP A 96 -18.18 -17.58 -9.68
N ALA A 97 -16.98 -17.93 -9.23
CA ALA A 97 -16.12 -16.99 -8.50
C ALA A 97 -15.79 -15.71 -9.30
N MET A 98 -15.50 -15.88 -10.59
CA MET A 98 -15.25 -14.73 -11.49
C MET A 98 -16.51 -13.86 -11.66
N ALA A 99 -17.69 -14.47 -11.80
CA ALA A 99 -18.93 -13.72 -11.95
C ALA A 99 -19.26 -12.89 -10.70
N ASP A 100 -19.06 -13.47 -9.51
CA ASP A 100 -19.25 -12.74 -8.25
C ASP A 100 -18.21 -11.62 -8.07
N MET A 101 -16.94 -11.84 -8.41
CA MET A 101 -15.88 -10.81 -8.40
C MET A 101 -16.25 -9.62 -9.31
N VAL A 102 -16.65 -9.92 -10.55
CA VAL A 102 -17.04 -8.89 -11.53
C VAL A 102 -18.29 -8.13 -11.08
N ALA A 103 -19.30 -8.85 -10.55
CA ALA A 103 -20.52 -8.22 -10.04
C ALA A 103 -20.28 -7.30 -8.84
N ALA A 104 -19.36 -7.68 -7.93
CA ALA A 104 -19.00 -6.89 -6.77
C ALA A 104 -18.38 -5.53 -7.13
N SER A 105 -17.73 -5.42 -8.29
CA SER A 105 -17.19 -4.15 -8.79
C SER A 105 -18.25 -3.17 -9.32
N GLY A 106 -19.51 -3.62 -9.43
CA GLY A 106 -20.64 -2.80 -9.90
C GLY A 106 -20.76 -2.68 -11.42
N VAL A 107 -19.93 -3.39 -12.21
CA VAL A 107 -20.05 -3.46 -13.67
C VAL A 107 -21.24 -4.32 -14.08
N THR A 108 -21.83 -4.05 -15.24
CA THR A 108 -23.07 -4.71 -15.68
C THR A 108 -23.03 -5.24 -17.11
N SER A 109 -22.03 -4.82 -17.89
CA SER A 109 -21.94 -5.13 -19.32
C SER A 109 -20.49 -5.39 -19.75
N PRO A 110 -19.83 -6.45 -19.21
CA PRO A 110 -18.45 -6.76 -19.51
C PRO A 110 -18.26 -7.30 -20.93
N ALA A 111 -17.10 -7.03 -21.52
CA ALA A 111 -16.57 -7.82 -22.62
C ALA A 111 -15.91 -9.09 -22.06
N LEU A 112 -16.10 -10.22 -22.71
CA LEU A 112 -15.40 -11.48 -22.43
C LEU A 112 -14.44 -11.77 -23.59
N VAL A 113 -13.13 -11.68 -23.33
CA VAL A 113 -12.07 -11.96 -24.30
C VAL A 113 -11.36 -13.24 -23.84
N HIS A 114 -11.32 -14.26 -24.70
CA HIS A 114 -10.84 -15.57 -24.29
C HIS A 114 -10.08 -16.32 -25.39
N MET A 115 -9.16 -17.18 -24.98
CA MET A 115 -8.52 -18.15 -25.86
C MET A 115 -9.55 -19.15 -26.38
N THR A 116 -9.36 -19.63 -27.60
CA THR A 116 -10.28 -20.63 -28.21
C THR A 116 -9.86 -22.07 -27.92
N ASN A 117 -8.84 -22.31 -27.13
CA ASN A 117 -8.43 -23.64 -26.67
C ASN A 117 -9.41 -24.22 -25.61
N ALA A 118 -9.13 -25.45 -25.16
CA ALA A 118 -10.00 -26.18 -24.23
C ALA A 118 -10.14 -25.49 -22.85
N TYR A 119 -9.08 -24.81 -22.36
CA TYR A 119 -9.13 -24.02 -21.14
C TYR A 119 -9.97 -22.75 -21.37
N GLY A 120 -9.55 -21.92 -22.33
CA GLY A 120 -10.14 -20.61 -22.54
C GLY A 120 -11.63 -20.67 -22.88
N SER A 121 -12.03 -21.60 -23.76
CA SER A 121 -13.46 -21.80 -24.10
C SER A 121 -14.26 -22.35 -22.92
N GLY A 122 -13.70 -23.30 -22.18
CA GLY A 122 -14.39 -23.93 -21.05
C GLY A 122 -14.71 -22.96 -19.94
N LEU A 123 -13.72 -22.16 -19.51
CA LEU A 123 -13.91 -21.15 -18.48
C LEU A 123 -14.77 -19.98 -18.96
N ALA A 124 -14.61 -19.53 -20.21
CA ALA A 124 -15.43 -18.48 -20.78
C ALA A 124 -16.93 -18.87 -20.81
N ASP A 125 -17.24 -20.13 -21.18
CA ASP A 125 -18.62 -20.63 -21.17
C ASP A 125 -19.16 -20.76 -19.74
N SER A 126 -18.34 -21.15 -18.78
CA SER A 126 -18.71 -21.22 -17.37
C SER A 126 -19.03 -19.84 -16.82
N PHE A 127 -18.13 -18.84 -17.03
CA PHE A 127 -18.38 -17.46 -16.62
C PHE A 127 -19.67 -16.90 -17.23
N GLU A 128 -19.85 -17.02 -18.57
CA GLU A 128 -21.05 -16.54 -19.25
C GLU A 128 -22.33 -17.18 -18.70
N SER A 129 -22.29 -18.48 -18.41
CA SER A 129 -23.42 -19.21 -17.82
C SER A 129 -23.84 -18.62 -16.49
N TYR A 130 -22.90 -18.41 -15.55
CA TYR A 130 -23.18 -17.84 -14.23
C TYR A 130 -23.57 -16.36 -14.34
N TRP A 131 -22.86 -15.58 -15.15
CA TRP A 131 -23.17 -14.18 -15.38
C TRP A 131 -24.60 -13.97 -15.88
N THR A 132 -25.02 -14.83 -16.81
CA THR A 132 -26.39 -14.83 -17.34
C THR A 132 -27.40 -15.31 -16.30
N ALA A 133 -27.07 -16.31 -15.49
CA ALA A 133 -27.93 -16.80 -14.43
C ALA A 133 -28.19 -15.73 -13.34
N MET A 134 -27.25 -14.81 -13.12
CA MET A 134 -27.44 -13.63 -12.26
C MET A 134 -28.34 -12.55 -12.88
N GLY A 135 -28.81 -12.73 -14.11
CA GLY A 135 -29.66 -11.80 -14.83
C GLY A 135 -28.91 -10.73 -15.63
N ASN A 136 -27.62 -10.88 -15.79
CA ASN A 136 -26.73 -9.97 -16.53
C ASN A 136 -26.52 -10.43 -17.98
N SER A 137 -25.82 -9.62 -18.78
CA SER A 137 -25.47 -9.96 -20.16
C SER A 137 -24.06 -9.45 -20.49
N LEU A 138 -23.38 -10.18 -21.39
CA LEU A 138 -22.14 -9.70 -21.97
C LEU A 138 -22.43 -8.60 -23.02
N CYS A 139 -21.59 -7.60 -23.09
CA CYS A 139 -21.64 -6.64 -24.21
C CYS A 139 -20.95 -7.22 -25.45
N LEU A 140 -19.93 -8.05 -25.25
CA LEU A 140 -19.16 -8.70 -26.31
C LEU A 140 -18.60 -10.03 -25.78
N LYS A 141 -18.58 -11.07 -26.64
CA LYS A 141 -17.75 -12.25 -26.45
C LYS A 141 -16.84 -12.42 -27.64
N SER A 142 -15.54 -12.46 -27.43
CA SER A 142 -14.52 -12.48 -28.50
C SER A 142 -13.45 -13.54 -28.19
N GLY A 143 -13.39 -14.58 -29.03
CA GLY A 143 -12.34 -15.59 -28.97
C GLY A 143 -11.13 -15.22 -29.81
N TYR A 144 -9.94 -15.65 -29.40
CA TYR A 144 -8.70 -15.53 -30.16
C TYR A 144 -7.88 -16.83 -30.10
N GLU A 145 -7.03 -17.05 -31.11
CA GLU A 145 -6.17 -18.23 -31.19
C GLU A 145 -4.88 -18.05 -30.37
N GLU A 146 -4.37 -19.12 -29.75
CA GLU A 146 -3.12 -19.12 -28.96
C GLU A 146 -1.90 -18.57 -29.70
N THR A 147 -1.92 -18.61 -31.04
CA THR A 147 -0.83 -18.09 -31.87
C THR A 147 -0.93 -16.60 -32.16
N SER A 148 -1.94 -15.93 -31.63
CA SER A 148 -2.17 -14.50 -31.83
C SER A 148 -1.07 -13.69 -31.12
N THR A 149 -0.51 -12.71 -31.81
CA THR A 149 0.50 -11.79 -31.28
C THR A 149 0.12 -10.32 -31.43
N ASP A 150 -1.06 -10.04 -31.99
CA ASP A 150 -1.63 -8.69 -32.14
C ASP A 150 -3.09 -8.71 -31.69
N PHE A 151 -3.37 -7.99 -30.63
CA PHE A 151 -4.69 -7.90 -30.00
C PHE A 151 -5.41 -6.58 -30.29
N SER A 152 -4.85 -5.72 -31.16
CA SER A 152 -5.42 -4.40 -31.47
C SER A 152 -6.87 -4.48 -31.96
N ALA A 153 -7.19 -5.49 -32.81
CA ALA A 153 -8.54 -5.67 -33.31
C ALA A 153 -9.53 -6.12 -32.23
N ALA A 154 -9.11 -6.99 -31.30
CA ALA A 154 -9.93 -7.44 -30.19
C ALA A 154 -10.22 -6.29 -29.21
N VAL A 155 -9.19 -5.52 -28.84
CA VAL A 155 -9.33 -4.33 -27.99
C VAL A 155 -10.20 -3.27 -28.65
N GLN A 156 -10.02 -3.01 -29.96
CA GLN A 156 -10.87 -2.07 -30.69
C GLN A 156 -12.35 -2.51 -30.67
N ALA A 157 -12.62 -3.81 -30.81
CA ALA A 157 -13.99 -4.33 -30.74
C ALA A 157 -14.62 -4.12 -29.36
N VAL A 158 -13.85 -4.26 -28.26
CA VAL A 158 -14.31 -3.94 -26.91
C VAL A 158 -14.67 -2.46 -26.77
N MET A 159 -13.82 -1.56 -27.29
CA MET A 159 -14.06 -0.12 -27.27
C MET A 159 -15.27 0.28 -28.10
N ASP A 160 -15.40 -0.27 -29.33
CA ASP A 160 -16.51 0.03 -30.24
C ASP A 160 -17.86 -0.47 -29.72
N ALA A 161 -17.86 -1.57 -28.98
CA ALA A 161 -19.05 -2.12 -28.31
C ALA A 161 -19.50 -1.26 -27.12
N GLY A 162 -18.61 -0.42 -26.58
CA GLY A 162 -18.89 0.42 -25.42
C GLY A 162 -19.07 -0.39 -24.14
N CYS A 163 -18.29 -1.46 -23.98
CA CYS A 163 -18.30 -2.29 -22.77
C CYS A 163 -17.82 -1.51 -21.54
N ASP A 164 -18.40 -1.79 -20.37
CA ASP A 164 -18.06 -1.11 -19.13
C ASP A 164 -16.84 -1.73 -18.42
N SER A 165 -16.42 -2.92 -18.85
CA SER A 165 -15.27 -3.65 -18.32
C SER A 165 -14.81 -4.74 -19.30
N ALA A 166 -13.66 -5.36 -19.01
CA ALA A 166 -13.13 -6.51 -19.74
C ALA A 166 -12.84 -7.67 -18.79
N VAL A 167 -13.26 -8.87 -19.17
CA VAL A 167 -12.94 -10.14 -18.50
C VAL A 167 -12.06 -10.95 -19.43
N LEU A 168 -10.87 -11.33 -18.96
CA LEU A 168 -9.85 -12.03 -19.73
C LEU A 168 -9.72 -13.48 -19.29
N VAL A 169 -9.84 -14.41 -20.20
CA VAL A 169 -9.49 -15.82 -19.99
C VAL A 169 -8.34 -16.15 -20.93
N SER A 170 -7.13 -15.94 -20.42
CA SER A 170 -5.87 -15.92 -21.18
C SER A 170 -4.77 -16.59 -20.38
N TYR A 171 -3.66 -16.97 -21.03
CA TYR A 171 -2.41 -17.22 -20.33
C TYR A 171 -1.65 -15.89 -20.11
N SER A 172 -0.65 -15.89 -19.22
CA SER A 172 -0.02 -14.67 -18.72
C SER A 172 0.56 -13.80 -19.84
N ALA A 173 1.28 -14.39 -20.80
CA ALA A 173 1.88 -13.64 -21.91
C ALA A 173 0.83 -12.95 -22.81
N ASP A 174 -0.24 -13.65 -23.17
CA ASP A 174 -1.33 -13.08 -23.97
C ASP A 174 -2.12 -12.03 -23.19
N GLY A 175 -2.39 -12.33 -21.91
CA GLY A 175 -3.06 -11.40 -21.00
C GLY A 175 -2.31 -10.09 -20.85
N ALA A 176 -0.99 -10.15 -20.66
CA ALA A 176 -0.14 -8.98 -20.58
C ALA A 176 -0.21 -8.16 -21.90
N MET A 177 -0.10 -8.80 -23.06
CA MET A 177 -0.20 -8.12 -24.34
C MET A 177 -1.58 -7.48 -24.57
N ILE A 178 -2.67 -8.12 -24.14
CA ILE A 178 -4.03 -7.54 -24.23
C ILE A 178 -4.13 -6.30 -23.34
N ILE A 179 -3.71 -6.39 -22.08
CA ILE A 179 -3.78 -5.30 -21.10
C ILE A 179 -2.91 -4.12 -21.53
N GLU A 180 -1.68 -4.37 -22.00
CA GLU A 180 -0.82 -3.32 -22.55
C GLU A 180 -1.41 -2.68 -23.82
N THR A 181 -2.03 -3.47 -24.69
CA THR A 181 -2.73 -2.94 -25.87
C THR A 181 -3.90 -2.05 -25.46
N MET A 182 -4.68 -2.45 -24.44
CA MET A 182 -5.75 -1.62 -23.87
C MET A 182 -5.20 -0.28 -23.36
N ALA A 183 -4.12 -0.30 -22.61
CA ALA A 183 -3.47 0.90 -22.07
C ALA A 183 -2.98 1.83 -23.22
N VAL A 184 -2.31 1.28 -24.24
CA VAL A 184 -1.82 2.04 -25.41
C VAL A 184 -2.96 2.64 -26.22
N MET A 185 -4.07 1.95 -26.37
CA MET A 185 -5.24 2.42 -27.12
C MET A 185 -6.15 3.33 -26.29
N GLY A 186 -5.85 3.53 -25.01
CA GLY A 186 -6.60 4.40 -24.11
C GLY A 186 -7.92 3.81 -23.60
N ALA A 187 -8.06 2.49 -23.58
CA ALA A 187 -9.18 1.79 -22.94
C ALA A 187 -8.97 1.76 -21.42
N THR A 188 -9.59 2.71 -20.72
CA THR A 188 -9.48 2.86 -19.23
C THR A 188 -10.69 2.25 -18.54
N ILE A 189 -10.97 0.97 -18.80
CA ILE A 189 -12.07 0.23 -18.17
C ILE A 189 -11.53 -0.80 -17.19
N PRO A 190 -12.27 -1.12 -16.11
CA PRO A 190 -11.90 -2.20 -15.18
C PRO A 190 -11.61 -3.49 -15.94
N THR A 191 -10.53 -4.16 -15.55
CA THR A 191 -10.11 -5.42 -16.18
C THR A 191 -10.03 -6.51 -15.14
N PHE A 192 -10.60 -7.65 -15.46
CA PHE A 192 -10.69 -8.84 -14.62
C PHE A 192 -10.08 -10.03 -15.34
N GLY A 193 -9.58 -11.00 -14.60
CA GLY A 193 -9.00 -12.19 -15.20
C GLY A 193 -9.15 -13.45 -14.38
N ALA A 194 -8.70 -14.53 -14.96
CA ALA A 194 -8.67 -15.85 -14.37
C ALA A 194 -7.27 -16.23 -13.87
N ASP A 195 -7.14 -17.46 -13.35
CA ASP A 195 -5.88 -18.04 -12.88
C ASP A 195 -4.74 -18.04 -13.90
N GLY A 196 -5.06 -18.15 -15.18
CA GLY A 196 -4.06 -18.16 -16.25
C GLY A 196 -3.26 -16.85 -16.40
N ILE A 197 -3.74 -15.73 -15.82
CA ILE A 197 -3.01 -14.47 -15.76
C ILE A 197 -2.70 -14.05 -14.31
N ALA A 198 -2.95 -14.94 -13.33
CA ALA A 198 -2.74 -14.66 -11.91
C ALA A 198 -1.29 -14.96 -11.47
N GLY A 199 -0.92 -14.43 -10.31
CA GLY A 199 0.38 -14.63 -9.66
C GLY A 199 1.43 -13.57 -9.99
N GLU A 200 2.42 -13.42 -9.10
CA GLU A 200 3.50 -12.43 -9.29
C GLU A 200 4.34 -12.70 -10.53
N SER A 201 4.52 -13.98 -10.89
CA SER A 201 5.27 -14.36 -12.08
C SER A 201 4.66 -13.85 -13.39
N ALA A 202 3.36 -13.59 -13.42
CA ALA A 202 2.69 -13.01 -14.58
C ALA A 202 3.18 -11.59 -14.91
N LEU A 203 3.68 -10.85 -13.90
CA LEU A 203 4.26 -9.52 -14.11
C LEU A 203 5.53 -9.53 -14.97
N ASN A 204 6.22 -10.69 -15.04
CA ASN A 204 7.41 -10.83 -15.89
C ASN A 204 7.10 -10.79 -17.40
N ASP A 205 5.85 -11.01 -17.79
CA ASP A 205 5.40 -10.97 -19.19
C ASP A 205 5.06 -9.55 -19.67
N TYR A 206 4.95 -8.59 -18.75
CA TYR A 206 4.68 -7.19 -19.09
C TYR A 206 5.96 -6.46 -19.49
N THR A 207 5.87 -5.62 -20.51
CA THR A 207 6.90 -4.63 -20.85
C THR A 207 6.71 -3.33 -20.06
N ASN A 208 5.48 -3.09 -19.59
CA ASN A 208 5.11 -1.98 -18.72
C ASN A 208 4.12 -2.47 -17.67
N THR A 209 4.62 -2.86 -16.50
CA THR A 209 3.83 -3.39 -15.38
C THR A 209 2.79 -2.40 -14.85
N ALA A 210 2.98 -1.09 -15.05
CA ALA A 210 1.96 -0.10 -14.71
C ALA A 210 0.62 -0.30 -15.44
N ALA A 211 0.61 -1.01 -16.58
CA ALA A 211 -0.61 -1.36 -17.28
C ALA A 211 -1.47 -2.37 -16.51
N ALA A 212 -0.86 -3.21 -15.66
CA ALA A 212 -1.58 -4.19 -14.83
C ALA A 212 -2.26 -3.57 -13.61
N ASN A 213 -1.98 -2.30 -13.29
CA ASN A 213 -2.50 -1.67 -12.07
C ASN A 213 -4.03 -1.72 -12.00
N GLY A 214 -4.57 -2.29 -10.92
CA GLY A 214 -6.00 -2.43 -10.69
C GLY A 214 -6.65 -3.63 -11.39
N VAL A 215 -5.91 -4.46 -12.12
CA VAL A 215 -6.43 -5.72 -12.69
C VAL A 215 -6.70 -6.70 -11.56
N GLN A 216 -7.92 -7.22 -11.48
CA GLN A 216 -8.33 -8.21 -10.50
C GLN A 216 -8.41 -9.60 -11.13
N VAL A 217 -7.96 -10.62 -10.39
CA VAL A 217 -7.91 -12.00 -10.89
C VAL A 217 -8.39 -12.99 -9.84
N THR A 218 -8.97 -14.10 -10.27
CA THR A 218 -9.26 -15.25 -9.41
C THR A 218 -8.10 -16.24 -9.47
N TYR A 219 -7.69 -16.75 -8.31
CA TYR A 219 -6.59 -17.70 -8.15
C TYR A 219 -7.02 -18.86 -7.25
N PRO A 220 -6.83 -20.13 -7.63
CA PRO A 220 -7.22 -21.27 -6.79
C PRO A 220 -6.55 -21.18 -5.42
N ARG A 221 -7.36 -21.29 -4.35
CA ARG A 221 -6.89 -21.15 -2.99
C ARG A 221 -6.27 -22.46 -2.49
N ALA A 222 -5.03 -22.39 -2.02
CA ALA A 222 -4.40 -23.45 -1.24
C ALA A 222 -4.94 -23.42 0.20
N ALA A 223 -5.65 -24.44 0.63
CA ALA A 223 -6.33 -24.48 1.94
C ALA A 223 -5.37 -24.43 3.13
N SER A 224 -4.13 -24.85 2.97
CA SER A 224 -3.09 -24.88 4.03
C SER A 224 -2.01 -23.83 3.88
N GLY A 225 -2.02 -23.07 2.81
CA GLY A 225 -1.00 -22.04 2.54
C GLY A 225 0.42 -22.59 2.41
N GLY A 226 0.58 -23.89 2.07
CA GLY A 226 1.91 -24.51 1.93
C GLY A 226 2.74 -24.48 3.22
N SER A 227 2.12 -24.65 4.37
CA SER A 227 2.79 -24.61 5.69
C SER A 227 3.59 -25.87 6.03
N GLY A 228 3.58 -26.87 5.16
CA GLY A 228 4.37 -28.08 5.29
C GLY A 228 5.86 -27.88 4.94
N SER A 229 6.60 -28.98 5.00
CA SER A 229 8.04 -28.93 4.76
C SER A 229 8.41 -28.53 3.32
N PHE A 230 7.61 -28.95 2.34
CA PHE A 230 7.83 -28.57 0.93
C PHE A 230 7.45 -27.11 0.70
N GLY A 231 6.28 -26.66 1.20
CA GLY A 231 5.87 -25.26 1.06
C GLY A 231 6.90 -24.29 1.61
N THR A 232 7.50 -24.60 2.78
CA THR A 232 8.58 -23.81 3.36
C THR A 232 9.84 -23.78 2.48
N MET A 233 10.24 -24.92 1.91
CA MET A 233 11.39 -24.99 1.00
C MET A 233 11.12 -24.25 -0.32
N CYS A 234 9.92 -24.44 -0.87
CA CYS A 234 9.49 -23.80 -2.11
C CYS A 234 9.47 -22.27 -1.97
N ALA A 235 8.92 -21.75 -0.89
CA ALA A 235 8.88 -20.31 -0.61
C ALA A 235 10.29 -19.68 -0.47
N ALA A 236 11.29 -20.47 -0.09
CA ALA A 236 12.69 -20.02 -0.01
C ALA A 236 13.43 -20.04 -1.36
N ASP A 237 12.87 -20.70 -2.38
CA ASP A 237 13.42 -20.75 -3.74
C ASP A 237 12.66 -19.77 -4.64
N ALA A 238 13.39 -18.87 -5.29
CA ALA A 238 12.78 -17.77 -6.07
C ALA A 238 11.94 -18.27 -7.26
N VAL A 239 12.27 -19.43 -7.85
CA VAL A 239 11.52 -19.98 -8.99
C VAL A 239 10.29 -20.75 -8.49
N CYS A 240 10.47 -21.59 -7.48
CA CYS A 240 9.37 -22.35 -6.91
C CYS A 240 8.35 -21.45 -6.21
N GLY A 241 8.82 -20.48 -5.39
CA GLY A 241 7.96 -19.62 -4.59
C GLY A 241 7.13 -18.63 -5.40
N SER A 242 7.61 -18.21 -6.58
CA SER A 242 6.86 -17.32 -7.49
C SER A 242 6.00 -18.08 -8.52
N GLY A 243 6.19 -19.40 -8.65
CA GLY A 243 5.48 -20.23 -9.62
C GLY A 243 4.04 -20.51 -9.17
N ILE A 244 3.12 -20.55 -10.13
CA ILE A 244 1.76 -21.03 -9.90
C ILE A 244 1.71 -22.57 -9.95
N TYR A 245 0.82 -23.19 -9.20
CA TYR A 245 0.60 -24.64 -9.17
C TYR A 245 1.79 -25.49 -8.74
N THR A 246 2.80 -24.92 -8.07
CA THR A 246 3.99 -25.66 -7.61
C THR A 246 3.68 -26.63 -6.47
N LEU A 247 2.75 -26.26 -5.58
CA LEU A 247 2.25 -27.11 -4.49
C LEU A 247 1.40 -28.25 -5.03
N GLU A 248 0.55 -27.95 -5.98
CA GLU A 248 -0.31 -28.91 -6.67
C GLU A 248 0.54 -29.93 -7.46
N ALA A 249 1.59 -29.49 -8.13
CA ALA A 249 2.52 -30.39 -8.82
C ALA A 249 3.24 -31.34 -7.84
N TYR A 250 3.63 -30.84 -6.68
CA TYR A 250 4.17 -31.69 -5.61
C TYR A 250 3.15 -32.72 -5.15
N ASP A 251 1.91 -32.31 -4.85
CA ASP A 251 0.86 -33.21 -4.36
C ASP A 251 0.49 -34.26 -5.39
N ALA A 252 0.39 -33.92 -6.67
CA ALA A 252 0.11 -34.87 -7.74
C ALA A 252 1.17 -36.00 -7.79
N VAL A 253 2.47 -35.65 -7.69
CA VAL A 253 3.54 -36.64 -7.65
C VAL A 253 3.50 -37.49 -6.38
N MET A 254 3.26 -36.86 -5.21
CA MET A 254 3.18 -37.57 -3.94
C MET A 254 2.03 -38.57 -3.92
N MET A 255 0.85 -38.18 -4.41
CA MET A 255 -0.31 -39.05 -4.47
C MET A 255 -0.08 -40.28 -5.38
N ILE A 256 0.54 -40.07 -6.55
CA ILE A 256 0.94 -41.16 -7.46
C ILE A 256 1.94 -42.09 -6.77
N GLY A 257 2.96 -41.55 -6.12
CA GLY A 257 3.95 -42.35 -5.41
C GLY A 257 3.36 -43.17 -4.27
N MET A 258 2.52 -42.53 -3.44
CA MET A 258 1.83 -43.22 -2.34
C MET A 258 0.88 -44.34 -2.86
N ALA A 259 0.16 -44.08 -3.94
CA ALA A 259 -0.69 -45.10 -4.57
C ALA A 259 0.13 -46.28 -5.13
N ALA A 260 1.31 -45.99 -5.68
CA ALA A 260 2.22 -47.03 -6.21
C ALA A 260 2.86 -47.91 -5.13
N MET A 261 2.91 -47.47 -3.88
CA MET A 261 3.40 -48.30 -2.76
C MET A 261 2.34 -49.24 -2.16
N MET A 262 1.08 -49.18 -2.60
CA MET A 262 0.02 -50.04 -2.09
C MET A 262 0.06 -51.41 -2.75
N GLU A 263 0.05 -52.49 -1.94
CA GLU A 263 0.26 -53.87 -2.37
C GLU A 263 -0.97 -54.77 -2.15
N ASP A 264 -2.20 -54.26 -2.30
CA ASP A 264 -3.44 -55.03 -2.05
C ASP A 264 -3.98 -55.74 -3.30
N GLY A 265 -3.31 -55.57 -4.44
CA GLY A 265 -3.71 -56.19 -5.70
C GLY A 265 -4.80 -55.45 -6.48
N ALA A 266 -5.21 -54.26 -6.03
CA ALA A 266 -6.07 -53.37 -6.80
C ALA A 266 -5.26 -52.65 -7.94
N ASN A 267 -5.97 -52.03 -8.87
CA ASN A 267 -5.32 -51.27 -9.91
C ASN A 267 -4.92 -49.87 -9.39
N MET A 268 -4.01 -49.20 -10.10
CA MET A 268 -3.44 -47.90 -9.71
C MET A 268 -4.51 -46.81 -9.55
N ALA A 269 -5.54 -46.80 -10.39
CA ALA A 269 -6.65 -45.82 -10.26
C ALA A 269 -7.44 -46.03 -8.96
N SER A 270 -7.67 -47.29 -8.55
CA SER A 270 -8.28 -47.57 -7.26
C SER A 270 -7.44 -47.13 -6.08
N HIS A 271 -6.13 -47.32 -6.16
CA HIS A 271 -5.18 -46.82 -5.15
C HIS A 271 -5.18 -45.28 -5.08
N LEU A 272 -5.21 -44.58 -6.21
CA LEU A 272 -5.34 -43.12 -6.25
C LEU A 272 -6.61 -42.62 -5.59
N ASN A 273 -7.75 -43.29 -5.80
CA ASN A 273 -9.02 -42.93 -5.12
C ASN A 273 -8.91 -43.10 -3.59
N MET A 274 -8.19 -44.15 -3.13
CA MET A 274 -7.98 -44.35 -1.69
C MET A 274 -7.04 -43.27 -1.10
N VAL A 275 -5.90 -42.98 -1.77
CA VAL A 275 -4.96 -41.93 -1.37
C VAL A 275 -5.63 -40.56 -1.41
N GLY A 276 -6.44 -40.28 -2.44
CA GLY A 276 -7.15 -39.03 -2.64
C GLY A 276 -8.42 -38.88 -1.79
N THR A 277 -8.54 -39.59 -0.67
CA THR A 277 -9.64 -39.40 0.30
C THR A 277 -9.05 -38.68 1.54
N ASP A 278 -9.44 -37.42 1.77
CA ASP A 278 -8.95 -36.59 2.87
C ASP A 278 -7.39 -36.50 2.89
N TYR A 279 -6.77 -36.48 1.71
CA TYR A 279 -5.33 -36.33 1.59
C TYR A 279 -4.89 -34.95 2.06
N ALA A 280 -4.02 -34.92 3.08
CA ALA A 280 -3.45 -33.69 3.62
C ALA A 280 -2.23 -33.27 2.77
N GLY A 281 -2.49 -32.57 1.67
CA GLY A 281 -1.46 -32.08 0.75
C GLY A 281 -0.88 -30.72 1.14
N GLU A 282 0.17 -30.31 0.43
CA GLU A 282 0.76 -28.97 0.54
C GLU A 282 -0.16 -27.91 -0.09
N SER A 283 -0.94 -28.25 -1.13
CA SER A 283 -1.95 -27.38 -1.74
C SER A 283 -3.28 -27.37 -0.98
N GLY A 284 -3.40 -28.17 0.07
CA GLY A 284 -4.60 -28.26 0.90
C GLY A 284 -5.09 -29.69 1.12
N THR A 285 -6.25 -29.83 1.79
CA THR A 285 -6.89 -31.12 1.93
C THR A 285 -7.64 -31.47 0.64
N LEU A 286 -7.25 -32.56 0.01
CA LEU A 286 -7.80 -33.01 -1.27
C LEU A 286 -8.68 -34.26 -1.07
N THR A 287 -9.86 -34.24 -1.66
CA THR A 287 -10.73 -35.43 -1.75
C THR A 287 -11.26 -35.54 -3.17
N PHE A 288 -10.88 -36.62 -3.85
CA PHE A 288 -11.39 -36.90 -5.19
C PHE A 288 -12.87 -37.28 -5.15
N LEU A 289 -13.62 -36.65 -6.04
CA LEU A 289 -14.98 -37.01 -6.37
C LEU A 289 -15.00 -38.24 -7.29
N ASP A 290 -16.18 -38.83 -7.51
CA ASP A 290 -16.35 -40.00 -8.37
C ASP A 290 -15.84 -39.82 -9.82
N ASN A 291 -15.73 -38.60 -10.28
CA ASN A 291 -15.22 -38.24 -11.62
C ASN A 291 -13.75 -37.81 -11.64
N GLY A 292 -13.02 -37.93 -10.54
CA GLY A 292 -11.62 -37.54 -10.43
C GLY A 292 -11.36 -36.04 -10.17
N ASP A 293 -12.40 -35.21 -10.07
CA ASP A 293 -12.30 -33.80 -9.69
C ASP A 293 -12.06 -33.65 -8.18
N VAL A 294 -11.59 -32.49 -7.75
CA VAL A 294 -11.64 -32.04 -6.35
C VAL A 294 -12.64 -30.91 -6.20
N GLY A 295 -13.24 -30.80 -5.00
CA GLY A 295 -14.21 -29.75 -4.70
C GLY A 295 -13.60 -28.35 -4.61
N GLY A 296 -12.29 -28.27 -4.34
CA GLY A 296 -11.57 -27.01 -4.14
C GLY A 296 -11.91 -26.31 -2.82
N SER A 297 -10.99 -25.49 -2.33
CA SER A 297 -11.15 -24.66 -1.12
C SER A 297 -11.73 -23.27 -1.43
N GLY A 298 -12.01 -22.98 -2.69
CA GLY A 298 -12.40 -21.67 -3.20
C GLY A 298 -11.31 -20.99 -4.01
N TYR A 299 -11.47 -19.68 -4.18
CA TYR A 299 -10.56 -18.85 -4.94
C TYR A 299 -10.16 -17.63 -4.13
N ASP A 300 -8.89 -17.30 -4.13
CA ASP A 300 -8.45 -15.99 -3.73
C ASP A 300 -8.74 -15.00 -4.85
N VAL A 301 -9.17 -13.80 -4.50
CA VAL A 301 -9.35 -12.69 -5.43
C VAL A 301 -8.24 -11.70 -5.17
N CYS A 302 -7.38 -11.57 -6.16
CA CYS A 302 -6.13 -10.83 -6.04
C CYS A 302 -6.13 -9.63 -6.99
N THR A 303 -5.42 -8.58 -6.62
CA THR A 303 -5.28 -7.36 -7.42
C THR A 303 -3.81 -7.08 -7.71
N PHE A 304 -3.49 -6.79 -8.97
CA PHE A 304 -2.20 -6.23 -9.33
C PHE A 304 -2.18 -4.75 -8.99
N ASN A 305 -1.19 -4.32 -8.25
CA ASN A 305 -1.00 -2.93 -7.86
C ASN A 305 0.37 -2.45 -8.33
N TYR A 306 0.42 -1.25 -8.87
CA TYR A 306 1.65 -0.59 -9.26
C TYR A 306 1.81 0.70 -8.47
N VAL A 307 2.87 0.79 -7.68
CA VAL A 307 3.26 2.03 -7.00
C VAL A 307 4.65 2.41 -7.49
N PRO A 308 4.78 3.51 -8.24
CA PRO A 308 6.01 3.86 -8.96
C PRO A 308 7.31 3.87 -8.15
N THR A 309 7.23 4.07 -6.84
CA THR A 309 8.40 4.15 -5.94
C THR A 309 8.67 2.82 -5.23
N TYR A 310 7.65 1.98 -5.06
CA TYR A 310 7.73 0.75 -4.26
C TYR A 310 7.67 -0.51 -5.11
N GLY A 311 7.41 -0.37 -6.41
CA GLY A 311 7.35 -1.49 -7.37
C GLY A 311 5.95 -2.06 -7.57
N ASP A 312 5.93 -3.26 -8.12
CA ASP A 312 4.71 -4.00 -8.42
C ASP A 312 4.33 -4.88 -7.25
N TYR A 313 3.02 -4.98 -6.95
CA TYR A 313 2.48 -5.83 -5.89
C TYR A 313 1.33 -6.65 -6.40
N TYR A 314 1.25 -7.89 -5.90
CA TYR A 314 0.15 -8.80 -6.10
C TYR A 314 -0.51 -9.08 -4.74
N ASN A 315 -1.74 -8.58 -4.54
CA ASN A 315 -2.42 -8.60 -3.25
C ASN A 315 -3.72 -9.40 -3.31
N CYS A 316 -3.89 -10.39 -2.43
CA CYS A 316 -5.06 -11.25 -2.34
C CYS A 316 -5.83 -10.99 -1.05
N ASP A 317 -6.58 -9.90 -0.98
CA ASP A 317 -7.32 -9.43 0.20
C ASP A 317 -8.78 -9.90 0.25
N MET A 318 -9.25 -10.54 -0.81
CA MET A 318 -10.58 -11.13 -0.89
C MET A 318 -10.47 -12.62 -1.21
N MET A 319 -11.48 -13.38 -0.79
CA MET A 319 -11.63 -14.79 -1.15
C MET A 319 -13.07 -15.08 -1.57
N TRP A 320 -13.22 -16.12 -2.37
CA TRP A 320 -14.52 -16.64 -2.75
C TRP A 320 -14.63 -18.11 -2.39
N THR A 321 -15.78 -18.49 -1.84
CA THR A 321 -16.13 -19.89 -1.60
C THR A 321 -17.55 -20.18 -2.11
N ALA A 322 -17.82 -21.40 -2.55
CA ALA A 322 -19.15 -21.79 -3.04
C ALA A 322 -20.25 -21.65 -1.98
N ALA A 323 -19.91 -21.68 -0.70
CA ALA A 323 -20.85 -21.56 0.41
C ALA A 323 -21.02 -20.11 0.91
N GLY A 324 -19.96 -19.30 0.89
CA GLY A 324 -19.94 -17.95 1.44
C GLY A 324 -20.01 -16.83 0.39
N GLY A 325 -19.78 -17.15 -0.88
CA GLY A 325 -19.58 -16.15 -1.93
C GLY A 325 -18.27 -15.38 -1.75
N LEU A 326 -18.25 -14.12 -2.16
CA LEU A 326 -17.09 -13.24 -2.04
C LEU A 326 -17.05 -12.60 -0.65
N GLU A 327 -15.95 -12.78 0.05
CA GLU A 327 -15.71 -12.23 1.40
C GLU A 327 -14.25 -11.81 1.58
N ALA A 328 -13.96 -11.01 2.61
CA ALA A 328 -12.58 -10.64 2.92
C ALA A 328 -11.76 -11.88 3.29
N ALA A 329 -10.57 -12.02 2.71
CA ALA A 329 -9.68 -13.14 3.03
C ALA A 329 -9.18 -13.00 4.47
N PRO A 330 -9.21 -14.08 5.30
CA PRO A 330 -8.62 -14.03 6.63
C PRO A 330 -7.10 -13.88 6.51
N PHE A 331 -6.58 -12.82 7.11
CA PHE A 331 -5.13 -12.61 7.16
C PHE A 331 -4.45 -13.66 8.07
N MET A 332 -3.51 -14.41 7.54
CA MET A 332 -2.82 -15.52 8.24
C MET A 332 -1.42 -15.12 8.74
N GLY A 333 -1.00 -13.89 8.51
CA GLY A 333 0.34 -13.39 8.86
C GLY A 333 0.41 -12.67 10.22
N ALA A 334 1.50 -11.93 10.41
CA ALA A 334 1.74 -11.13 11.62
C ALA A 334 1.12 -9.75 11.51
N THR A 335 0.32 -9.34 12.50
CA THR A 335 -0.14 -7.95 12.61
C THR A 335 0.89 -7.13 13.37
N VAL A 336 1.37 -6.05 12.74
CA VAL A 336 2.31 -5.08 13.29
C VAL A 336 1.56 -3.79 13.60
N LYS A 337 1.62 -3.34 14.85
CA LYS A 337 0.93 -2.13 15.29
C LYS A 337 1.83 -0.92 15.23
N ILE A 338 1.37 0.14 14.56
CA ILE A 338 1.99 1.46 14.53
C ILE A 338 1.17 2.40 15.41
N GLY A 339 1.80 3.09 16.34
CA GLY A 339 1.13 4.11 17.14
C GLY A 339 1.00 5.42 16.35
N PHE A 340 -0.11 6.12 16.52
CA PHE A 340 -0.30 7.45 15.95
C PHE A 340 -0.81 8.41 17.05
N LEU A 341 0.08 9.34 17.43
CA LEU A 341 -0.27 10.42 18.36
C LEU A 341 -0.95 11.52 17.55
N ASN A 342 -2.28 11.50 17.58
CA ASN A 342 -3.11 12.54 16.99
C ASN A 342 -3.37 13.65 18.00
N ASP A 343 -3.83 14.80 17.55
CA ASP A 343 -4.20 15.94 18.37
C ASP A 343 -5.71 16.17 18.19
N ALA A 344 -6.52 15.16 18.57
CA ALA A 344 -7.98 15.17 18.42
C ALA A 344 -8.67 16.21 19.31
N THR A 345 -7.99 16.63 20.37
CA THR A 345 -8.37 17.73 21.25
C THR A 345 -7.25 18.76 21.33
N GLY A 346 -7.51 19.93 21.91
CA GLY A 346 -6.52 20.98 22.08
C GLY A 346 -6.51 22.01 20.94
N PRO A 347 -5.50 22.89 20.89
CA PRO A 347 -5.50 24.08 20.05
C PRO A 347 -5.41 23.81 18.53
N ILE A 348 -5.01 22.61 18.13
CA ILE A 348 -4.88 22.22 16.72
C ILE A 348 -5.86 21.12 16.32
N ALA A 349 -6.92 20.88 17.11
CA ALA A 349 -7.90 19.81 16.87
C ALA A 349 -8.60 19.89 15.50
N THR A 350 -8.64 21.07 14.90
CA THR A 350 -9.20 21.30 13.56
C THR A 350 -8.44 20.55 12.46
N TYR A 351 -7.16 20.22 12.65
CA TYR A 351 -6.31 19.50 11.68
C TYR A 351 -6.33 18.00 11.87
N ALA A 352 -6.83 17.51 13.01
CA ALA A 352 -6.76 16.11 13.41
C ALA A 352 -7.37 15.14 12.37
N ALA A 353 -8.49 15.53 11.75
CA ALA A 353 -9.14 14.72 10.71
C ALA A 353 -8.26 14.54 9.48
N GLY A 354 -7.51 15.59 9.08
CA GLY A 354 -6.56 15.55 7.97
C GLY A 354 -5.39 14.61 8.24
N PHE A 355 -4.83 14.63 9.45
CA PHE A 355 -3.75 13.71 9.85
C PHE A 355 -4.22 12.26 9.86
N VAL A 356 -5.43 11.99 10.37
CA VAL A 356 -6.02 10.65 10.31
C VAL A 356 -6.23 10.20 8.87
N ALA A 357 -6.80 11.02 8.01
CA ALA A 357 -7.02 10.68 6.61
C ALA A 357 -5.70 10.35 5.89
N ALA A 358 -4.66 11.16 6.09
CA ALA A 358 -3.32 10.92 5.52
C ALA A 358 -2.70 9.62 6.04
N SER A 359 -2.80 9.35 7.34
CA SER A 359 -2.30 8.12 7.96
C SER A 359 -3.02 6.87 7.44
N GLN A 360 -4.32 6.95 7.15
CA GLN A 360 -5.09 5.84 6.57
C GLN A 360 -4.71 5.57 5.11
N ILE A 361 -4.41 6.60 4.32
CA ILE A 361 -3.86 6.46 2.96
C ILE A 361 -2.51 5.71 3.04
N ALA A 362 -1.63 6.13 3.94
CA ALA A 362 -0.34 5.49 4.17
C ALA A 362 -0.49 4.01 4.61
N LEU A 363 -1.44 3.74 5.53
CA LEU A 363 -1.74 2.39 6.00
C LEU A 363 -2.20 1.48 4.85
N GLY A 364 -3.05 1.99 3.95
CA GLY A 364 -3.49 1.25 2.77
C GLY A 364 -2.31 0.84 1.89
N ILE A 365 -1.38 1.75 1.62
CA ILE A 365 -0.16 1.48 0.85
C ILE A 365 0.76 0.49 1.60
N ALA A 366 1.00 0.71 2.90
CA ALA A 366 1.83 -0.18 3.72
C ALA A 366 1.28 -1.61 3.74
N ASN A 367 -0.03 -1.78 3.85
CA ASN A 367 -0.68 -3.08 3.83
C ASN A 367 -0.62 -3.74 2.45
N THR A 368 -0.70 -2.96 1.37
CA THR A 368 -0.50 -3.49 0.02
C THR A 368 0.90 -4.09 -0.14
N ILE A 369 1.93 -3.40 0.37
CA ILE A 369 3.32 -3.90 0.37
C ILE A 369 3.49 -5.11 1.31
N GLY A 370 2.89 -5.05 2.51
CA GLY A 370 3.06 -6.04 3.56
C GLY A 370 2.36 -7.37 3.29
N TRP A 371 1.29 -7.37 2.47
CA TRP A 371 0.44 -8.55 2.28
C TRP A 371 1.21 -9.75 1.71
N ASN A 372 1.99 -9.56 0.67
CA ASN A 372 2.80 -10.63 0.07
C ASN A 372 3.87 -11.20 1.02
N SER A 373 4.23 -10.44 2.04
CA SER A 373 5.20 -10.83 3.06
C SER A 373 4.56 -11.35 4.34
N MET A 374 3.26 -11.64 4.31
CA MET A 374 2.50 -12.11 5.48
C MET A 374 2.56 -11.11 6.66
N VAL A 375 2.57 -9.81 6.35
CA VAL A 375 2.57 -8.72 7.33
C VAL A 375 1.42 -7.78 7.08
N GLN A 376 0.63 -7.52 8.11
CA GLN A 376 -0.42 -6.50 8.10
C GLN A 376 -0.10 -5.44 9.14
N PHE A 377 -0.25 -4.19 8.76
CA PHE A 377 -0.10 -3.05 9.68
C PHE A 377 -1.47 -2.60 10.19
N GLU A 378 -1.50 -2.19 11.45
CA GLU A 378 -2.64 -1.59 12.13
C GLU A 378 -2.20 -0.30 12.79
N ILE A 379 -2.97 0.79 12.64
CA ILE A 379 -2.70 2.03 13.36
C ILE A 379 -3.51 2.07 14.66
N VAL A 380 -2.82 2.28 15.77
CA VAL A 380 -3.42 2.54 17.08
C VAL A 380 -3.35 4.03 17.34
N TYR A 381 -4.50 4.69 17.41
CA TYR A 381 -4.59 6.13 17.65
C TYR A 381 -4.63 6.44 19.15
N ALA A 382 -3.95 7.51 19.55
CA ALA A 382 -4.06 8.09 20.88
C ALA A 382 -4.03 9.63 20.78
N ASP A 383 -4.81 10.32 21.62
CA ASP A 383 -4.92 11.77 21.62
C ASP A 383 -3.85 12.40 22.52
N SER A 384 -2.96 13.19 21.92
CA SER A 384 -1.93 13.94 22.64
C SER A 384 -2.43 15.28 23.18
N GLY A 385 -3.59 15.76 22.68
CA GLY A 385 -4.19 17.02 23.10
C GLY A 385 -3.28 18.24 22.97
N CYS A 386 -2.23 18.11 22.15
CA CYS A 386 -1.18 19.13 22.01
C CYS A 386 -0.50 19.52 23.36
N SER A 387 -0.55 18.65 24.35
CA SER A 387 -0.02 18.93 25.70
C SER A 387 0.95 17.86 26.19
N GLY A 388 1.92 18.25 27.02
CA GLY A 388 2.90 17.32 27.59
C GLY A 388 2.25 16.22 28.44
N ASP A 389 1.28 16.57 29.29
CA ASP A 389 0.62 15.61 30.19
C ASP A 389 -0.19 14.57 29.42
N MET A 390 -0.96 15.01 28.41
CA MET A 390 -1.71 14.09 27.57
C MET A 390 -0.79 13.30 26.64
N GLY A 391 0.24 13.94 26.06
CA GLY A 391 1.23 13.28 25.22
C GLY A 391 1.93 12.11 25.92
N ALA A 392 2.37 12.30 27.17
CA ALA A 392 2.94 11.23 27.96
C ALA A 392 1.93 10.11 28.26
N THR A 393 0.69 10.46 28.60
CA THR A 393 -0.39 9.49 28.87
C THR A 393 -0.74 8.69 27.61
N ALA A 394 -0.88 9.37 26.47
CA ALA A 394 -1.15 8.76 25.16
C ALA A 394 0.00 7.83 24.74
N ALA A 395 1.25 8.25 24.93
CA ALA A 395 2.42 7.41 24.67
C ALA A 395 2.43 6.13 25.50
N GLN A 396 2.07 6.21 26.79
CA GLN A 396 1.97 5.01 27.63
C GLN A 396 0.88 4.06 27.12
N ALA A 397 -0.27 4.58 26.70
CA ALA A 397 -1.33 3.75 26.14
C ALA A 397 -0.88 3.04 24.85
N LEU A 398 -0.06 3.69 24.01
CA LEU A 398 0.53 3.08 22.82
C LEU A 398 1.56 2.00 23.15
N VAL A 399 2.41 2.23 24.18
CA VAL A 399 3.32 1.21 24.71
C VAL A 399 2.54 -0.02 25.18
N ASP A 400 1.47 0.19 25.96
CA ASP A 400 0.62 -0.90 26.49
C ASP A 400 -0.14 -1.64 25.34
N ALA A 401 -0.43 -0.96 24.24
CA ALA A 401 -1.03 -1.57 23.05
C ALA A 401 -0.03 -2.43 22.24
N GLY A 402 1.28 -2.34 22.53
CA GLY A 402 2.32 -3.12 21.89
C GLY A 402 2.68 -2.62 20.48
N VAL A 403 2.69 -1.29 20.29
CA VAL A 403 3.13 -0.70 19.02
C VAL A 403 4.64 -0.81 18.85
N VAL A 404 5.12 -0.93 17.60
CA VAL A 404 6.56 -1.08 17.31
C VAL A 404 7.26 0.27 17.13
N GLY A 405 6.54 1.29 16.67
CA GLY A 405 7.02 2.66 16.46
C GLY A 405 5.84 3.62 16.54
N VAL A 406 6.10 4.90 16.77
CA VAL A 406 5.06 5.92 16.96
C VAL A 406 5.26 7.08 15.99
N VAL A 407 4.19 7.48 15.32
CA VAL A 407 4.09 8.67 14.45
C VAL A 407 3.41 9.79 15.24
N GLY A 408 4.03 10.96 15.27
CA GLY A 408 3.51 12.10 16.04
C GLY A 408 4.29 12.32 17.36
N ALA A 409 3.84 13.22 18.21
CA ALA A 409 2.70 14.12 18.04
C ALA A 409 3.01 15.28 17.07
N ALA A 410 1.99 16.09 16.73
CA ALA A 410 2.22 17.32 15.97
C ALA A 410 2.90 18.40 16.85
N CYS A 411 2.42 18.60 18.05
CA CYS A 411 2.92 19.63 18.95
C CYS A 411 4.23 19.24 19.64
N SER A 412 5.23 20.15 19.62
CA SER A 412 6.56 19.87 20.15
C SER A 412 6.57 19.49 21.63
N GLY A 413 5.77 20.15 22.49
CA GLY A 413 5.66 19.83 23.91
C GLY A 413 5.09 18.45 24.18
N ALA A 414 4.09 18.02 23.39
CA ALA A 414 3.53 16.68 23.46
C ALA A 414 4.55 15.64 23.00
N SER A 415 5.28 15.90 21.90
CA SER A 415 6.33 15.01 21.40
C SER A 415 7.47 14.82 22.40
N MET A 416 7.91 15.88 23.07
CA MET A 416 8.95 15.82 24.14
C MET A 416 8.54 14.90 25.28
N ALA A 417 7.30 15.06 25.76
CA ALA A 417 6.78 14.26 26.86
C ALA A 417 6.51 12.81 26.46
N ALA A 418 6.00 12.60 25.24
CA ALA A 418 5.79 11.27 24.66
C ALA A 418 7.13 10.53 24.50
N ASN A 419 8.19 11.22 24.00
CA ASN A 419 9.50 10.63 23.79
C ASN A 419 10.10 10.08 25.09
N ALA A 420 9.92 10.77 26.22
CA ALA A 420 10.41 10.28 27.52
C ALA A 420 9.82 8.90 27.88
N VAL A 421 8.58 8.60 27.48
CA VAL A 421 7.91 7.32 27.69
C VAL A 421 8.34 6.30 26.64
N LEU A 422 8.31 6.68 25.39
CA LEU A 422 8.57 5.79 24.24
C LEU A 422 10.03 5.31 24.20
N SER A 423 11.00 6.23 24.39
CA SER A 423 12.41 5.88 24.41
C SER A 423 12.78 4.95 25.57
N ALA A 424 12.15 5.12 26.74
CA ALA A 424 12.30 4.21 27.86
C ALA A 424 11.78 2.80 27.57
N ALA A 425 10.81 2.67 26.66
CA ALA A 425 10.29 1.40 26.15
C ALA A 425 11.06 0.87 24.93
N GLY A 426 12.05 1.61 24.40
CA GLY A 426 12.79 1.26 23.18
C GLY A 426 11.99 1.41 21.90
N ILE A 427 10.95 2.26 21.92
CA ILE A 427 10.05 2.51 20.79
C ILE A 427 10.44 3.84 20.14
N PRO A 428 10.86 3.85 18.85
CA PRO A 428 11.18 5.08 18.15
C PRO A 428 9.92 5.93 17.88
N GLN A 429 10.13 7.23 17.86
CA GLN A 429 9.12 8.24 17.58
C GLN A 429 9.52 9.05 16.33
N VAL A 430 8.59 9.24 15.38
CA VAL A 430 8.78 10.13 14.25
C VAL A 430 7.66 11.18 14.21
N SER A 431 8.00 12.44 14.40
CA SER A 431 7.02 13.51 14.33
C SER A 431 6.85 14.04 12.91
N TYR A 432 5.60 14.35 12.58
CA TYR A 432 5.21 14.94 11.30
C TYR A 432 5.08 16.48 11.35
N ALA A 433 5.12 17.08 12.54
CA ALA A 433 4.92 18.53 12.66
C ALA A 433 5.67 19.19 13.85
N SER A 434 6.41 18.46 14.69
CA SER A 434 7.14 19.03 15.83
C SER A 434 8.45 19.65 15.38
N THR A 435 8.51 20.98 15.39
CA THR A 435 9.60 21.76 14.82
C THR A 435 10.60 22.31 15.85
N SER A 436 10.29 22.31 17.15
CA SER A 436 11.16 22.91 18.20
C SER A 436 12.64 22.49 18.07
N PRO A 437 13.58 23.44 18.10
CA PRO A 437 15.02 23.15 18.04
C PRO A 437 15.52 22.29 19.22
N ALA A 438 14.82 22.29 20.36
CA ALA A 438 15.19 21.47 21.50
C ALA A 438 15.13 19.96 21.20
N LEU A 439 14.24 19.53 20.29
CA LEU A 439 14.11 18.14 19.86
C LEU A 439 15.33 17.64 19.06
N SER A 440 16.21 18.52 18.60
CA SER A 440 17.47 18.18 17.92
C SER A 440 18.54 17.62 18.86
N ASP A 441 18.33 17.67 20.19
CA ASP A 441 19.23 17.07 21.17
C ASP A 441 18.94 15.58 21.34
N ALA A 442 19.62 14.75 20.55
CA ALA A 442 19.47 13.29 20.60
C ALA A 442 19.87 12.66 21.95
N THR A 443 20.50 13.40 22.87
CA THR A 443 20.77 12.94 24.24
C THR A 443 19.55 13.14 25.12
N ALA A 444 18.87 14.26 24.96
CA ALA A 444 17.66 14.59 25.71
C ALA A 444 16.44 13.81 25.15
N TYR A 445 16.40 13.60 23.82
CA TYR A 445 15.31 12.93 23.11
C TYR A 445 15.84 11.76 22.26
N PRO A 446 16.22 10.65 22.92
CA PRO A 446 16.73 9.46 22.19
C PRO A 446 15.66 8.87 21.28
N ASP A 447 16.10 8.30 20.13
CA ASP A 447 15.22 7.63 19.17
C ASP A 447 14.07 8.52 18.65
N PHE A 448 14.25 9.83 18.70
CA PHE A 448 13.35 10.81 18.10
C PHE A 448 13.79 11.15 16.68
N PHE A 449 12.82 11.15 15.78
CA PHE A 449 12.96 11.52 14.38
C PHE A 449 11.89 12.53 14.01
N ARG A 450 12.09 13.29 12.95
CA ARG A 450 11.05 14.14 12.37
C ARG A 450 11.22 14.27 10.86
N VAL A 451 10.11 14.33 10.15
CA VAL A 451 10.07 14.53 8.70
C VAL A 451 9.82 15.99 8.32
N VAL A 452 9.82 16.88 9.32
CA VAL A 452 9.77 18.34 9.18
C VAL A 452 11.11 18.97 9.61
N PRO A 453 11.54 20.09 9.01
CA PRO A 453 12.75 20.76 9.44
C PRO A 453 12.60 21.41 10.81
N SER A 454 13.75 21.66 11.47
CA SER A 454 13.81 22.38 12.74
C SER A 454 13.51 23.86 12.58
N ASP A 455 12.84 24.46 13.58
CA ASP A 455 12.65 25.92 13.73
C ASP A 455 13.95 26.70 13.76
N ALA A 456 15.08 26.06 14.04
CA ALA A 456 16.39 26.67 13.87
C ALA A 456 16.63 27.13 12.42
N LEU A 457 16.02 26.45 11.44
CA LEU A 457 16.05 26.87 10.04
C LEU A 457 14.89 27.82 9.71
N GLN A 458 13.72 27.63 10.29
CA GLN A 458 12.59 28.53 10.07
C GLN A 458 12.82 29.92 10.63
N GLY A 459 13.49 30.03 11.78
CA GLY A 459 13.89 31.31 12.35
C GLY A 459 14.75 32.14 11.41
N GLN A 460 15.67 31.49 10.67
CA GLN A 460 16.48 32.16 9.64
C GLN A 460 15.63 32.63 8.46
N ALA A 461 14.70 31.76 7.99
CA ALA A 461 13.79 32.10 6.90
C ALA A 461 12.90 33.29 7.27
N LEU A 462 12.27 33.24 8.45
CA LEU A 462 11.41 34.31 8.95
C LEU A 462 12.18 35.62 9.16
N SER A 463 13.41 35.55 9.70
CA SER A 463 14.30 36.72 9.82
C SER A 463 14.62 37.31 8.45
N ALA A 464 14.95 36.50 7.46
CA ALA A 464 15.24 36.97 6.10
C ALA A 464 14.03 37.64 5.44
N VAL A 465 12.81 37.11 5.65
CA VAL A 465 11.55 37.70 5.16
C VAL A 465 11.34 39.08 5.80
N VAL A 466 11.43 39.15 7.12
CA VAL A 466 11.25 40.42 7.85
C VAL A 466 12.27 41.46 7.42
N GLN A 467 13.54 41.09 7.24
CA GLN A 467 14.60 41.99 6.77
C GLN A 467 14.38 42.49 5.34
N ALA A 468 13.79 41.64 4.47
CA ALA A 468 13.52 42.03 3.09
C ALA A 468 12.32 42.99 2.95
N ASP A 469 11.29 42.82 3.78
CA ASP A 469 9.98 43.45 3.61
C ASP A 469 9.76 44.60 4.61
N ALA A 470 10.37 44.56 5.82
CA ALA A 470 10.16 45.59 6.80
C ALA A 470 10.81 46.94 6.34
N PRO A 471 10.19 48.08 6.67
CA PRO A 471 10.81 49.40 6.39
C PRO A 471 12.21 49.51 7.00
N ALA A 472 13.12 50.18 6.30
CA ALA A 472 14.53 50.32 6.72
C ALA A 472 14.71 50.97 8.11
N ASP A 473 13.72 51.75 8.56
CA ASP A 473 13.61 52.39 9.87
C ASP A 473 12.53 51.75 10.75
N GLY A 474 11.98 50.60 10.32
CA GLY A 474 10.92 49.89 11.01
C GLY A 474 11.43 49.20 12.28
N THR A 475 10.53 49.10 13.24
CA THR A 475 10.76 48.38 14.49
C THR A 475 9.84 47.19 14.59
N VAL A 476 10.37 46.04 14.95
CA VAL A 476 9.68 44.73 14.93
C VAL A 476 9.36 44.28 16.35
N GLY A 477 8.09 44.03 16.65
CA GLY A 477 7.66 43.35 17.88
C GLY A 477 7.54 41.83 17.64
N LEU A 478 7.84 41.06 18.67
CA LEU A 478 7.69 39.60 18.67
C LEU A 478 6.66 39.19 19.70
N VAL A 479 5.60 38.51 19.25
CA VAL A 479 4.55 37.93 20.09
C VAL A 479 4.56 36.44 19.90
N HIS A 480 4.76 35.67 20.97
CA HIS A 480 4.93 34.22 20.84
C HIS A 480 4.32 33.45 22.01
N MET A 481 3.85 32.25 21.74
CA MET A 481 3.50 31.27 22.79
C MET A 481 4.74 30.90 23.62
N THR A 482 4.52 30.62 24.91
CA THR A 482 5.58 30.18 25.84
C THR A 482 5.76 28.67 25.88
N ASN A 483 5.03 27.92 25.05
CA ASN A 483 5.24 26.49 24.87
C ASN A 483 6.55 26.15 24.12
N ALA A 484 6.87 24.87 23.97
CA ALA A 484 8.11 24.40 23.36
C ALA A 484 8.26 24.82 21.88
N TYR A 485 7.16 24.89 21.11
CA TYR A 485 7.16 25.42 19.72
C TYR A 485 7.39 26.93 19.73
N GLY A 486 6.50 27.66 20.42
CA GLY A 486 6.51 29.11 20.39
C GLY A 486 7.82 29.73 20.87
N SER A 487 8.36 29.24 22.00
CA SER A 487 9.67 29.68 22.51
C SER A 487 10.82 29.30 21.58
N GLY A 488 10.77 28.07 21.00
CA GLY A 488 11.81 27.56 20.13
C GLY A 488 11.99 28.39 18.86
N LEU A 489 10.89 28.70 18.16
CA LEU A 489 10.92 29.51 16.95
C LEU A 489 11.23 31.01 17.28
N ALA A 490 10.66 31.53 18.38
CA ALA A 490 10.93 32.89 18.81
C ALA A 490 12.41 33.11 19.12
N ASP A 491 13.07 32.20 19.83
CA ASP A 491 14.49 32.24 20.15
C ASP A 491 15.33 32.11 18.86
N ALA A 492 15.00 31.21 17.94
CA ALA A 492 15.72 31.06 16.67
C ALA A 492 15.61 32.29 15.78
N PHE A 493 14.39 32.87 15.65
CA PHE A 493 14.17 34.11 14.94
C PHE A 493 14.99 35.27 15.56
N THR A 494 14.88 35.44 16.88
CA THR A 494 15.58 36.52 17.61
C THR A 494 17.08 36.41 17.41
N ALA A 495 17.65 35.21 17.56
CA ALA A 495 19.08 34.98 17.42
C ALA A 495 19.61 35.38 16.02
N ASP A 496 18.90 35.00 14.95
CA ASP A 496 19.30 35.35 13.58
C ASP A 496 19.09 36.84 13.28
N PHE A 497 17.94 37.39 13.71
CA PHE A 497 17.61 38.81 13.50
C PHE A 497 18.58 39.75 14.21
N GLU A 498 18.99 39.43 15.45
CA GLU A 498 20.00 40.20 16.19
C GLU A 498 21.41 40.01 15.61
N ALA A 499 21.74 38.77 15.13
CA ALA A 499 23.01 38.52 14.46
C ALA A 499 23.15 39.35 13.16
N ALA A 500 22.04 39.66 12.49
CA ALA A 500 21.99 40.56 11.33
C ALA A 500 22.11 42.03 11.72
N GLY A 501 22.16 42.39 13.01
CA GLY A 501 22.32 43.72 13.52
C GLY A 501 21.04 44.51 13.81
N HIS A 502 19.90 43.79 13.82
CA HIS A 502 18.58 44.34 14.16
C HIS A 502 18.25 44.16 15.64
N THR A 503 17.26 44.90 16.14
CA THR A 503 16.75 44.76 17.51
C THR A 503 15.26 44.80 17.52
N LEU A 504 14.65 44.00 18.42
CA LEU A 504 13.19 43.97 18.63
C LEU A 504 12.78 45.21 19.48
N CYS A 505 11.63 45.82 19.13
CA CYS A 505 11.03 46.89 19.95
C CYS A 505 10.44 46.32 21.24
N THR A 506 9.92 45.10 21.21
CA THR A 506 9.42 44.37 22.36
C THR A 506 9.33 42.86 22.03
N THR A 507 9.45 42.04 23.07
CA THR A 507 9.16 40.59 22.99
C THR A 507 8.11 40.25 24.06
N ILE A 508 7.04 39.55 23.65
CA ILE A 508 5.88 39.30 24.50
C ILE A 508 5.56 37.80 24.40
N GLY A 509 5.84 37.09 25.49
CA GLY A 509 5.40 35.68 25.63
C GLY A 509 4.00 35.60 26.23
N TYR A 510 3.20 34.65 25.77
CA TYR A 510 1.88 34.37 26.31
C TYR A 510 1.63 32.86 26.47
N GLU A 511 0.75 32.50 27.42
CA GLU A 511 0.35 31.11 27.65
C GLU A 511 -0.76 30.69 26.68
N GLU A 512 -0.78 29.44 26.22
CA GLU A 512 -1.78 28.89 25.29
C GLU A 512 -3.23 29.06 25.71
N THR A 513 -3.49 29.25 27.00
CA THR A 513 -4.83 29.49 27.55
C THR A 513 -5.27 30.95 27.53
N MET A 514 -4.40 31.86 27.04
CA MET A 514 -4.70 33.29 26.96
C MET A 514 -5.75 33.56 25.87
N THR A 515 -6.75 34.36 26.22
CA THR A 515 -7.81 34.78 25.28
C THR A 515 -7.97 36.30 25.21
N ASP A 516 -7.20 37.05 26.00
CA ASP A 516 -7.21 38.54 26.02
C ASP A 516 -5.79 39.02 25.69
N PHE A 517 -5.60 39.55 24.51
CA PHE A 517 -4.33 40.04 24.00
C PHE A 517 -4.20 41.57 24.05
N SER A 518 -5.15 42.27 24.72
CA SER A 518 -5.17 43.73 24.78
C SER A 518 -3.88 44.36 25.36
N ALA A 519 -3.31 43.76 26.40
CA ALA A 519 -2.07 44.24 27.00
C ALA A 519 -0.84 43.95 26.09
N ALA A 520 -0.87 42.84 25.37
CA ALA A 520 0.19 42.49 24.42
C ALA A 520 0.25 43.51 23.26
N VAL A 521 -0.88 43.75 22.63
CA VAL A 521 -0.98 44.72 21.53
C VAL A 521 -0.67 46.14 22.01
N GLN A 522 -1.19 46.55 23.19
CA GLN A 522 -0.88 47.85 23.79
C GLN A 522 0.64 48.04 24.03
N SER A 523 1.32 46.98 24.48
CA SER A 523 2.79 47.02 24.65
C SER A 523 3.51 47.24 23.33
N MET A 524 3.08 46.67 22.21
CA MET A 524 3.65 46.95 20.89
C MET A 524 3.43 48.43 20.48
N VAL A 525 2.21 48.95 20.71
CA VAL A 525 1.89 50.37 20.45
C VAL A 525 2.78 51.28 21.26
N ASP A 526 2.91 51.07 22.57
CA ASP A 526 3.68 51.90 23.51
C ASP A 526 5.19 51.87 23.18
N ASN A 527 5.69 50.78 22.67
CA ASN A 527 7.10 50.62 22.23
C ASN A 527 7.31 51.07 20.77
N GLY A 528 6.28 51.54 20.08
CA GLY A 528 6.38 52.10 18.74
C GLY A 528 6.71 51.03 17.68
N CYS A 529 6.27 49.82 17.85
CA CYS A 529 6.47 48.76 16.88
C CYS A 529 5.69 49.03 15.59
N THR A 530 6.34 48.95 14.44
CA THR A 530 5.75 49.20 13.11
C THR A 530 5.44 47.90 12.36
N SER A 531 5.99 46.79 12.83
CA SER A 531 5.73 45.45 12.33
C SER A 531 5.64 44.48 13.50
N ALA A 532 5.00 43.34 13.29
CA ALA A 532 4.91 42.28 14.30
C ALA A 532 5.26 40.92 13.68
N VAL A 533 5.96 40.08 14.44
CA VAL A 533 6.13 38.65 14.17
C VAL A 533 5.29 37.89 15.16
N LEU A 534 4.39 37.00 14.66
CA LEU A 534 3.55 36.13 15.45
C LEU A 534 4.08 34.70 15.36
N VAL A 535 4.38 34.12 16.53
CA VAL A 535 4.66 32.70 16.67
C VAL A 535 3.51 32.09 17.48
N SER A 536 2.46 31.76 16.79
CA SER A 536 1.14 31.42 17.31
C SER A 536 0.54 30.27 16.51
N TYR A 537 -0.48 29.62 17.03
CA TYR A 537 -1.39 28.81 16.21
C TYR A 537 -2.47 29.72 15.59
N ALA A 538 -3.24 29.20 14.63
CA ALA A 538 -4.21 30.00 13.88
C ALA A 538 -5.25 30.68 14.79
N ALA A 539 -5.77 29.98 15.80
CA ALA A 539 -6.76 30.52 16.73
C ALA A 539 -6.23 31.73 17.52
N ASP A 540 -5.06 31.58 18.14
CA ASP A 540 -4.43 32.68 18.90
C ASP A 540 -4.00 33.81 17.96
N GLY A 541 -3.40 33.46 16.82
CA GLY A 541 -2.98 34.42 15.79
C GLY A 541 -4.15 35.28 15.30
N GLY A 542 -5.31 34.66 15.05
CA GLY A 542 -6.53 35.36 14.70
C GLY A 542 -6.99 36.34 15.77
N MET A 543 -7.02 35.92 17.05
CA MET A 543 -7.36 36.79 18.18
C MET A 543 -6.37 37.96 18.35
N ILE A 544 -5.08 37.75 18.14
CA ILE A 544 -4.05 38.81 18.18
C ILE A 544 -4.27 39.82 17.06
N ILE A 545 -4.54 39.37 15.84
CA ILE A 545 -4.85 40.21 14.68
C ILE A 545 -6.12 41.03 14.91
N ASP A 546 -7.18 40.40 15.46
CA ASP A 546 -8.40 41.07 15.83
C ASP A 546 -8.18 42.19 16.85
N GLU A 547 -7.33 41.93 17.85
CA GLU A 547 -7.01 42.94 18.86
C GLU A 547 -6.12 44.07 18.29
N MET A 548 -5.16 43.75 17.39
CA MET A 548 -4.38 44.76 16.66
C MET A 548 -5.31 45.73 15.90
N ASN A 549 -6.28 45.16 15.17
CA ASN A 549 -7.26 45.95 14.44
C ASN A 549 -8.13 46.77 15.36
N SER A 550 -8.59 46.21 16.48
CA SER A 550 -9.44 46.87 17.46
C SER A 550 -8.75 48.11 18.12
N GLN A 551 -7.45 48.02 18.33
CA GLN A 551 -6.64 49.12 18.86
C GLN A 551 -6.12 50.07 17.75
N GLY A 552 -6.46 49.81 16.47
CA GLY A 552 -6.06 50.65 15.34
C GLY A 552 -4.56 50.51 14.97
N TRP A 553 -3.91 49.43 15.37
CA TRP A 553 -2.56 49.13 14.93
C TRP A 553 -2.61 48.55 13.49
N SER A 554 -1.79 49.11 12.60
CA SER A 554 -1.85 48.82 11.16
C SER A 554 -0.46 48.47 10.58
N GLY A 555 0.43 47.93 11.39
CA GLY A 555 1.77 47.49 10.97
C GLY A 555 1.71 46.18 10.19
N GLN A 556 2.81 45.86 9.51
CA GLN A 556 2.93 44.58 8.80
C GLN A 556 3.02 43.44 9.81
N VAL A 557 2.22 42.36 9.55
CA VAL A 557 2.25 41.15 10.33
C VAL A 557 3.00 40.06 9.57
N TYR A 558 3.91 39.40 10.24
CA TYR A 558 4.66 38.23 9.78
C TYR A 558 4.36 37.03 10.71
N GLY A 559 4.51 35.80 10.23
CA GLY A 559 4.33 34.65 11.09
C GLY A 559 5.07 33.40 10.70
N GLY A 560 5.09 32.46 11.64
CA GLY A 560 5.59 31.09 11.40
C GLY A 560 4.54 30.17 10.78
N ASP A 561 4.88 28.89 10.70
CA ASP A 561 4.05 27.83 10.11
C ASP A 561 2.71 27.61 10.86
N GLY A 562 2.69 27.87 12.15
CA GLY A 562 1.47 27.72 12.96
C GLY A 562 0.31 28.63 12.56
N ILE A 563 0.56 29.69 11.75
CA ILE A 563 -0.49 30.52 11.15
C ILE A 563 -0.50 30.49 9.61
N ALA A 564 0.39 29.73 8.97
CA ALA A 564 0.62 29.75 7.53
C ALA A 564 -0.36 28.90 6.74
N GLU A 565 -1.67 29.09 6.95
CA GLU A 565 -2.75 28.35 6.28
C GLU A 565 -4.06 29.13 6.27
N GLU A 566 -4.99 28.71 5.40
CA GLU A 566 -6.30 29.38 5.22
C GLU A 566 -7.17 29.39 6.50
N GLY A 567 -6.92 28.44 7.43
CA GLY A 567 -7.58 28.38 8.75
C GLY A 567 -7.43 29.66 9.57
N LEU A 568 -6.36 30.43 9.41
CA LEU A 568 -6.19 31.73 10.06
C LEU A 568 -7.37 32.68 9.73
N GLY A 569 -7.83 32.69 8.47
CA GLY A 569 -8.97 33.50 8.05
C GLY A 569 -10.30 33.04 8.62
N ALA A 570 -10.43 31.77 9.00
CA ALA A 570 -11.61 31.26 9.67
C ALA A 570 -11.64 31.60 11.18
N GLU A 571 -10.48 31.76 11.79
CA GLU A 571 -10.32 32.09 13.22
C GLU A 571 -10.33 33.60 13.48
N ALA A 572 -9.83 34.42 12.56
CA ALA A 572 -9.88 35.86 12.66
C ALA A 572 -11.26 36.42 12.29
N THR A 573 -11.73 37.44 13.02
CA THR A 573 -12.94 38.23 12.68
C THR A 573 -12.58 39.49 11.88
N SER A 574 -11.33 39.90 11.92
CA SER A 574 -10.74 40.96 11.11
C SER A 574 -10.06 40.40 9.87
N SER A 575 -9.87 41.27 8.87
CA SER A 575 -9.14 40.88 7.65
C SER A 575 -7.70 40.44 7.96
N VAL A 576 -7.29 39.32 7.36
CA VAL A 576 -5.92 38.80 7.37
C VAL A 576 -5.16 39.15 6.09
N ASP A 577 -5.76 39.95 5.19
CA ASP A 577 -5.17 40.37 3.92
C ASP A 577 -3.81 41.04 4.15
N GLY A 578 -2.80 40.60 3.42
CA GLY A 578 -1.43 41.08 3.54
C GLY A 578 -0.60 40.53 4.70
N VAL A 579 -1.10 39.62 5.51
CA VAL A 579 -0.28 38.87 6.48
C VAL A 579 0.67 37.98 5.69
N ILE A 580 1.95 37.94 6.08
CA ILE A 580 3.00 37.14 5.45
C ILE A 580 3.42 36.04 6.40
N ALA A 581 3.45 34.80 5.94
CA ALA A 581 3.87 33.68 6.79
C ALA A 581 4.83 32.71 6.07
N THR A 582 5.60 31.99 6.87
CA THR A 582 6.53 30.98 6.39
C THR A 582 6.06 29.58 6.79
N LYS A 583 6.11 28.62 5.87
CA LYS A 583 5.93 27.20 6.19
C LYS A 583 6.94 26.34 5.42
N PRO A 584 7.28 25.14 5.89
CA PRO A 584 8.15 24.24 5.15
C PRO A 584 7.70 24.11 3.70
N ALA A 585 8.65 24.25 2.75
CA ALA A 585 8.34 24.09 1.34
C ALA A 585 8.06 22.61 1.07
N ALA A 586 6.88 22.29 0.58
CA ALA A 586 6.59 20.95 0.09
C ALA A 586 7.44 20.69 -1.17
N ALA A 587 8.47 19.85 -1.04
CA ALA A 587 9.39 19.54 -2.13
C ALA A 587 8.86 18.49 -3.11
N SER A 588 7.58 18.13 -3.04
CA SER A 588 7.02 16.97 -3.75
C SER A 588 6.70 17.24 -5.23
N THR A 589 7.75 17.38 -6.04
CA THR A 589 7.63 17.18 -7.50
C THR A 589 7.78 15.71 -7.89
N GLY A 590 7.94 14.81 -6.90
CA GLY A 590 8.15 13.38 -7.07
C GLY A 590 6.85 12.59 -7.28
N VAL A 591 7.00 11.35 -7.74
CA VAL A 591 5.87 10.46 -8.02
C VAL A 591 5.05 10.15 -6.76
N VAL A 592 5.71 9.96 -5.61
CA VAL A 592 5.02 9.68 -4.32
C VAL A 592 4.13 10.85 -3.93
N GLY A 593 4.64 12.08 -4.03
CA GLY A 593 3.85 13.28 -3.76
C GLY A 593 2.63 13.41 -4.69
N ALA A 594 2.79 13.10 -5.98
CA ALA A 594 1.68 13.12 -6.94
C ALA A 594 0.62 12.06 -6.63
N VAL A 595 1.03 10.84 -6.26
CA VAL A 595 0.12 9.76 -5.85
C VAL A 595 -0.60 10.12 -4.56
N PHE A 596 0.12 10.58 -3.54
CA PHE A 596 -0.48 11.04 -2.29
C PHE A 596 -1.48 12.18 -2.54
N ALA A 597 -1.09 13.21 -3.28
CA ALA A 597 -1.97 14.33 -3.60
C ALA A 597 -3.26 13.89 -4.32
N GLY A 598 -3.16 12.93 -5.26
CA GLY A 598 -4.31 12.36 -5.95
C GLY A 598 -5.26 11.59 -5.04
N LEU A 599 -4.73 10.85 -4.06
CA LEU A 599 -5.53 10.13 -3.06
C LEU A 599 -6.09 11.09 -2.00
N CYS A 600 -5.29 12.03 -1.52
CA CYS A 600 -5.67 13.04 -0.55
C CYS A 600 -6.79 13.95 -1.07
N ALA A 601 -6.76 14.33 -2.36
CA ALA A 601 -7.81 15.12 -2.99
C ALA A 601 -9.19 14.44 -3.03
N GLN A 602 -9.27 13.13 -2.77
CA GLN A 602 -10.53 12.41 -2.67
C GLN A 602 -11.17 12.50 -1.27
N SER A 603 -10.43 13.01 -0.28
CA SER A 603 -10.90 13.23 1.09
C SER A 603 -10.93 14.71 1.39
N ALA A 604 -12.09 15.23 1.75
CA ALA A 604 -12.25 16.63 2.15
C ALA A 604 -11.38 16.99 3.38
N ASP A 605 -11.16 16.04 4.27
CA ASP A 605 -10.37 16.24 5.48
C ASP A 605 -8.86 16.31 5.18
N CYS A 606 -8.39 15.60 4.12
CA CYS A 606 -6.99 15.56 3.73
C CYS A 606 -6.61 16.72 2.80
N ALA A 607 -7.49 17.05 1.86
CA ALA A 607 -7.24 18.07 0.85
C ALA A 607 -7.09 19.46 1.48
N GLY A 608 -5.94 20.11 1.26
CA GLY A 608 -5.65 21.43 1.82
C GLY A 608 -5.16 21.46 3.26
N GLY A 609 -5.09 20.28 3.95
CA GLY A 609 -4.57 20.21 5.33
C GLY A 609 -3.06 20.43 5.42
N ILE A 610 -2.62 21.14 6.46
CA ILE A 610 -1.19 21.30 6.78
C ILE A 610 -0.60 19.97 7.28
N TYR A 611 0.64 19.67 6.94
CA TYR A 611 1.40 18.49 7.40
C TYR A 611 0.76 17.12 7.11
N THR A 612 -0.21 17.04 6.19
CA THR A 612 -0.83 15.77 5.81
C THR A 612 0.15 14.88 5.03
N ALA A 613 1.00 15.46 4.19
CA ALA A 613 2.05 14.73 3.48
C ALA A 613 3.10 14.17 4.44
N GLU A 614 3.47 14.94 5.45
CA GLU A 614 4.40 14.52 6.50
C GLU A 614 3.81 13.44 7.41
N ALA A 615 2.52 13.53 7.73
CA ALA A 615 1.82 12.48 8.49
C ALA A 615 1.76 11.16 7.71
N PHE A 616 1.53 11.23 6.40
CA PHE A 616 1.63 10.09 5.50
C PHE A 616 3.05 9.50 5.51
N ASP A 617 4.08 10.33 5.33
CA ASP A 617 5.48 9.90 5.28
C ASP A 617 5.93 9.26 6.59
N GLY A 618 5.51 9.79 7.73
CA GLY A 618 5.79 9.20 9.04
C GLY A 618 5.29 7.76 9.17
N VAL A 619 4.06 7.47 8.71
CA VAL A 619 3.49 6.11 8.75
C VAL A 619 4.22 5.19 7.78
N VAL A 620 4.46 5.63 6.55
CA VAL A 620 5.20 4.86 5.54
C VAL A 620 6.60 4.51 6.03
N LEU A 621 7.31 5.48 6.63
CA LEU A 621 8.65 5.29 7.19
C LEU A 621 8.67 4.22 8.30
N VAL A 622 7.74 4.30 9.26
CA VAL A 622 7.67 3.31 10.35
C VAL A 622 7.32 1.92 9.80
N ALA A 623 6.39 1.84 8.86
CA ALA A 623 5.99 0.57 8.23
C ALA A 623 7.15 -0.07 7.46
N LEU A 624 7.86 0.70 6.62
CA LEU A 624 9.03 0.21 5.87
C LEU A 624 10.17 -0.20 6.80
N ALA A 625 10.42 0.56 7.86
CA ALA A 625 11.46 0.22 8.84
C ALA A 625 11.08 -1.06 9.61
N ALA A 626 9.83 -1.21 10.04
CA ALA A 626 9.36 -2.41 10.72
C ALA A 626 9.47 -3.65 9.80
N PHE A 627 9.13 -3.49 8.53
CA PHE A 627 9.28 -4.53 7.53
C PHE A 627 10.76 -4.91 7.30
N ALA A 628 11.64 -3.92 7.11
CA ALA A 628 13.08 -4.16 6.94
C ALA A 628 13.75 -4.76 8.19
N GLN A 629 13.24 -4.46 9.39
CA GLN A 629 13.73 -5.05 10.64
C GLN A 629 13.52 -6.56 10.70
N MET A 630 12.47 -7.11 10.07
CA MET A 630 12.23 -8.55 10.02
C MET A 630 13.37 -9.30 9.31
N ALA A 631 13.98 -8.67 8.30
CA ALA A 631 15.16 -9.18 7.63
C ALA A 631 16.47 -8.92 8.41
N SER A 632 16.41 -8.12 9.50
CA SER A 632 17.57 -7.71 10.28
C SER A 632 17.30 -7.87 11.79
N PRO A 633 17.07 -9.09 12.31
CA PRO A 633 16.57 -9.31 13.67
C PRO A 633 17.54 -8.89 14.79
N GLY A 634 18.77 -8.51 14.46
CA GLY A 634 19.77 -8.01 15.43
C GLY A 634 19.80 -6.48 15.54
N ALA A 635 19.08 -5.73 14.68
CA ALA A 635 19.02 -4.29 14.71
C ALA A 635 17.81 -3.80 15.50
N THR A 636 17.93 -2.65 16.19
CA THR A 636 16.76 -1.97 16.77
C THR A 636 15.95 -1.29 15.66
N LEU A 637 14.65 -1.06 15.89
CA LEU A 637 13.83 -0.35 14.90
C LEU A 637 14.36 1.06 14.61
N SER A 638 14.88 1.76 15.62
CA SER A 638 15.53 3.08 15.45
C SER A 638 16.70 3.03 14.46
N GLN A 639 17.56 1.98 14.58
CA GLN A 639 18.69 1.80 13.67
C GLN A 639 18.23 1.55 12.24
N VAL A 640 17.18 0.72 12.08
CA VAL A 640 16.61 0.44 10.77
C VAL A 640 15.90 1.68 10.20
N MET A 641 15.15 2.42 11.05
CA MET A 641 14.50 3.67 10.65
C MET A 641 15.49 4.72 10.17
N MET A 642 16.62 4.89 10.87
CA MET A 642 17.72 5.77 10.44
C MET A 642 18.27 5.38 9.06
N ALA A 643 18.37 4.08 8.77
CA ALA A 643 18.85 3.59 7.47
C ALA A 643 17.77 3.72 6.38
N THR A 644 16.52 3.38 6.68
CA THR A 644 15.37 3.46 5.77
C THR A 644 15.11 4.91 5.33
N GLY A 645 15.24 5.86 6.25
CA GLY A 645 15.06 7.29 5.98
C GLY A 645 16.26 7.97 5.31
N GLN A 646 17.20 7.23 4.69
CA GLN A 646 18.27 7.82 3.88
C GLN A 646 17.90 7.81 2.39
N GLY A 647 17.57 8.98 1.84
CA GLY A 647 17.17 9.11 0.43
C GLY A 647 15.81 8.51 0.13
N LEU A 648 14.94 8.40 1.13
CA LEU A 648 13.57 7.94 0.94
C LEU A 648 12.76 9.03 0.25
N ALA A 649 12.21 8.74 -0.92
CA ALA A 649 11.30 9.64 -1.61
C ALA A 649 9.95 9.65 -0.88
N GLY A 650 9.61 10.75 -0.23
CA GLY A 650 8.35 10.94 0.49
C GLY A 650 7.33 11.76 -0.29
N ALA A 651 6.14 11.89 0.28
CA ALA A 651 5.10 12.78 -0.22
C ALA A 651 5.40 14.24 0.10
N SER A 652 6.03 14.51 1.25
CA SER A 652 6.48 15.85 1.67
C SER A 652 7.83 16.26 1.03
N GLY A 653 8.55 15.32 0.43
CA GLY A 653 9.87 15.52 -0.16
C GLY A 653 10.82 14.36 0.13
N ASP A 654 12.09 14.54 -0.26
CA ASP A 654 13.12 13.55 0.02
C ASP A 654 13.51 13.57 1.51
N ILE A 655 13.30 12.44 2.18
CA ILE A 655 13.70 12.25 3.57
C ILE A 655 15.14 11.76 3.60
N SER A 656 15.99 12.44 4.38
CA SER A 656 17.37 12.01 4.64
C SER A 656 17.77 12.44 6.05
N PHE A 657 17.70 11.51 7.00
CA PHE A 657 18.00 11.84 8.38
C PHE A 657 19.45 12.21 8.62
N MET A 658 19.64 13.26 9.36
CA MET A 658 20.91 13.60 10.01
C MET A 658 21.13 12.67 11.22
N ALA A 659 22.35 12.67 11.78
CA ALA A 659 22.71 11.79 12.89
C ALA A 659 21.84 11.96 14.16
N ASN A 660 21.16 13.07 14.30
CA ASN A 660 20.25 13.39 15.41
C ASN A 660 18.77 13.14 15.11
N GLY A 661 18.42 12.53 13.96
CA GLY A 661 17.04 12.26 13.57
C GLY A 661 16.30 13.41 12.88
N ASP A 662 16.93 14.57 12.72
CA ASP A 662 16.38 15.69 11.95
C ASP A 662 16.51 15.46 10.44
N VAL A 663 15.68 16.15 9.65
CA VAL A 663 15.88 16.35 8.20
C VAL A 663 16.49 17.73 7.93
N PRO A 664 17.31 17.87 6.87
CA PRO A 664 17.97 19.16 6.57
C PRO A 664 16.99 20.26 6.13
N GLY A 665 15.77 19.88 5.67
CA GLY A 665 14.80 20.81 5.09
C GLY A 665 15.18 21.28 3.69
N ALA A 666 14.18 21.43 2.82
CA ALA A 666 14.35 21.92 1.43
C ALA A 666 14.24 23.45 1.31
N GLY A 667 13.90 24.12 2.39
CA GLY A 667 13.59 25.55 2.45
C GLY A 667 12.16 25.83 2.91
N TYR A 668 11.75 27.07 2.76
CA TYR A 668 10.44 27.54 3.21
C TYR A 668 9.70 28.24 2.07
N CYS A 669 8.42 27.91 1.94
CA CYS A 669 7.45 28.76 1.25
C CYS A 669 7.28 30.05 2.05
N VAL A 670 7.27 31.17 1.39
CA VAL A 670 6.89 32.47 1.92
C VAL A 670 5.62 32.89 1.20
N GLY A 671 4.52 32.86 1.92
CA GLY A 671 3.20 33.11 1.36
C GLY A 671 2.56 34.37 1.92
N ASP A 672 1.71 34.95 1.11
CA ASP A 672 0.89 36.11 1.48
C ASP A 672 -0.57 35.62 1.62
N PHE A 673 -1.26 36.12 2.65
CA PHE A 673 -2.71 36.00 2.73
C PHE A 673 -3.39 36.99 1.82
N THR A 674 -4.36 36.55 1.06
CA THR A 674 -5.24 37.39 0.26
C THR A 674 -6.69 37.06 0.60
N GLU A 675 -7.53 38.11 0.69
CA GLU A 675 -8.94 37.96 1.00
C GLU A 675 -9.78 38.60 -0.11
N ASP A 676 -10.65 37.81 -0.70
CA ASP A 676 -11.54 38.24 -1.78
C ASP A 676 -12.99 37.75 -1.57
N ALA A 677 -13.85 37.86 -2.60
CA ALA A 677 -15.23 37.45 -2.53
C ALA A 677 -15.43 35.92 -2.41
N ASP A 678 -14.43 35.15 -2.74
CA ASP A 678 -14.45 33.69 -2.69
C ASP A 678 -13.88 33.14 -1.37
N GLY A 679 -13.24 33.98 -0.55
CA GLY A 679 -12.71 33.65 0.78
C GLY A 679 -11.30 34.11 1.01
N VAL A 680 -10.63 33.48 1.99
CA VAL A 680 -9.21 33.68 2.31
C VAL A 680 -8.39 32.62 1.61
N SER A 681 -7.31 33.02 0.96
CA SER A 681 -6.27 32.11 0.42
C SER A 681 -4.89 32.43 0.98
N PHE A 682 -4.05 31.41 1.06
CA PHE A 682 -2.63 31.52 1.42
C PHE A 682 -1.77 31.04 0.25
N ASP A 683 -1.14 31.96 -0.46
CA ASP A 683 -0.42 31.68 -1.69
C ASP A 683 1.10 31.77 -1.49
N CYS A 684 1.80 30.65 -1.75
CA CYS A 684 3.26 30.55 -1.76
C CYS A 684 3.82 31.23 -3.03
N ASN A 685 4.01 32.53 -2.99
CA ASN A 685 4.48 33.33 -4.12
C ASN A 685 5.99 33.62 -4.09
N ARG A 686 6.64 33.37 -2.97
CA ARG A 686 8.09 33.50 -2.74
C ARG A 686 8.62 32.27 -2.03
N SER A 687 9.93 32.08 -2.05
CA SER A 687 10.58 30.99 -1.30
C SER A 687 11.87 31.46 -0.65
N TRP A 688 12.29 30.77 0.36
CA TRP A 688 13.59 30.91 0.99
C TRP A 688 14.28 29.57 1.13
N ASP A 689 15.55 29.49 0.80
CA ASP A 689 16.40 28.33 1.07
C ASP A 689 17.75 28.76 1.70
N PRO A 690 18.39 27.87 2.49
CA PRO A 690 19.60 28.24 3.23
C PRO A 690 20.83 28.51 2.34
N ALA A 691 20.83 28.06 1.09
CA ALA A 691 21.95 28.22 0.17
C ALA A 691 21.84 29.49 -0.68
N ASN A 692 20.60 29.86 -1.08
CA ASN A 692 20.36 30.95 -2.04
C ASN A 692 19.63 32.16 -1.41
N GLY A 693 19.08 32.01 -0.20
CA GLY A 693 18.29 33.06 0.46
C GLY A 693 16.87 33.18 -0.13
N MET A 694 16.32 34.40 -0.11
CA MET A 694 14.99 34.73 -0.68
C MET A 694 15.01 34.68 -2.21
N SER A 695 13.93 34.09 -2.80
CA SER A 695 13.77 34.00 -4.25
C SER A 695 12.30 34.20 -4.68
#